data_a286ac6eec354898e412d7e33c407576
#
_entry.id   a286ac6eec354898e412d7e33c407576
#
_cell.length_a   1.000
_cell.length_b   1.000
_cell.length_c   1.000
_cell.angle_alpha   90.00
_cell.angle_beta   90.00
_cell.angle_gamma   90.00
#
_symmetry.space_group_name_H-M   'P 1'
#
loop_
_entity.id
_entity.type
_entity.pdbx_description
1 polymer ?
#
loop_
_entity_poly.entity_id
_entity_poly.type
_entity_poly.pdbx_seq_one_letter_code
_entity_poly.pdbx_strand_id
1 'polypeptide(L)'
;MVSGRVGGDGGVMADVTGSGDERDEDEGLRISEPKRWAAGAPGVGHALARSLTRMGTRRSVRTLRLVNQDHGFDCPGCAWPEPPPGERSAAEFCENGAKAVAEEATRARVTREFFAEHSLADLAGRTGHWLGGQGRLVEPMYRAPDADHYRPISWDAAFTLIARELAALESPDEAAFYTSGRTSNEAAFVYQLFARALGTNNLPDCSNMCHESSGTALTSTIGIGKGSVTLADLEAADLVLVVGQNPGTNHPRMLSSLEKVKRAGGRIVAVNPLPEAALLRFRNPQHARGVVGRGTALADQFLQIRLGGDLALFQALGRRLLDAEDAAPGTVVDHDFIARHTTGFDDYVRHIRGDGGPSVGGLSAAEIAAATGLTGAEIDELAGRMLSAKRVVVCWAMGLTQHAGAVATIQELVNVLLLQGNIGRPGAGVCPVRGHSNVQGDRTMGIWERPTAAFLDALGAEFGFAPPRRHGLDVVDTIRAMRDGRVRVFVGMGGNFVAATPDSAVTEAAIRSCRLTVQVSTTLNRSHAVTGRAALILPTLGRTEADVQVSGPQQVTVEDSMGMVHASRGRLAPAGAQLRSEVAIVCGLAEATFAALARRTAQAATAQAATAQAATETAATETAATAQAVAETVPAVGRTADVDWVGLGGDYARIRAHISRVVPGFDDFEKRLAEPGGFALPHPPRDSRTFPTPSGRAAFTVNTAPALTVPPGHLLLQTIRSHDQYNTTIYGLDDRYRGVRGGRRVVLVHPDDLAALGVADGTHVDLVSVWTDGSTRRAENFRAVSYPTASGCAAAYFPETNVLVPLDATARRSNTPTSKSLVIRLEPTAGRA
;
A
#
# COMPACT_ATOMS: atom_id res chain seq x y z
N MET A 1 43.96 34.50 34.16
CA MET A 1 42.92 34.56 35.17
C MET A 1 41.61 34.89 34.46
N VAL A 2 40.62 34.20 34.77
CA VAL A 2 39.20 34.20 34.41
C VAL A 2 38.83 33.02 33.49
N SER A 3 38.34 32.00 34.17
CA SER A 3 37.72 30.82 33.60
C SER A 3 36.28 31.14 33.17
N GLY A 4 35.94 30.92 31.94
CA GLY A 4 34.55 30.94 31.44
C GLY A 4 34.08 29.48 31.25
N ARG A 5 33.14 29.01 32.06
CA ARG A 5 32.41 27.77 31.87
C ARG A 5 31.42 27.93 30.68
N VAL A 6 31.55 27.08 29.69
CA VAL A 6 30.53 26.90 28.65
C VAL A 6 29.47 25.93 29.22
N GLY A 7 28.27 26.42 29.42
CA GLY A 7 27.10 25.60 29.80
C GLY A 7 26.63 24.76 28.61
N GLY A 8 26.56 23.46 28.79
CA GLY A 8 25.94 22.55 27.85
C GLY A 8 24.43 22.68 27.95
N ASP A 9 23.77 22.99 26.84
CA ASP A 9 22.33 22.84 26.63
C ASP A 9 22.00 21.34 26.57
N GLY A 10 21.49 20.83 27.66
CA GLY A 10 20.87 19.52 27.74
C GLY A 10 19.48 19.60 27.11
N GLY A 11 19.38 19.21 25.81
CA GLY A 11 18.10 18.98 25.17
C GLY A 11 17.35 17.87 25.91
N VAL A 12 16.29 18.25 26.58
CA VAL A 12 15.32 17.31 27.17
C VAL A 12 14.62 16.61 26.01
N MET A 13 15.02 15.37 25.72
CA MET A 13 14.19 14.46 24.95
C MET A 13 12.89 14.26 25.72
N ALA A 14 11.77 14.77 25.18
CA ALA A 14 10.45 14.45 25.68
C ALA A 14 10.21 12.96 25.46
N ASP A 15 10.11 12.23 26.54
CA ASP A 15 9.67 10.84 26.59
C ASP A 15 8.25 10.76 26.02
N VAL A 16 8.10 10.38 24.75
CA VAL A 16 6.79 10.10 24.15
C VAL A 16 6.42 8.67 24.54
N THR A 17 6.03 8.51 25.81
CA THR A 17 5.40 7.28 26.27
C THR A 17 4.05 7.12 25.59
N GLY A 18 3.78 5.94 25.03
CA GLY A 18 2.47 5.58 24.48
C GLY A 18 1.36 5.85 25.49
N SER A 19 0.26 6.45 25.01
CA SER A 19 -0.84 6.92 25.85
C SER A 19 -1.44 5.78 26.66
N GLY A 20 -1.92 6.08 27.88
CA GLY A 20 -2.53 5.12 28.81
C GLY A 20 -3.66 4.30 28.20
N ASP A 21 -4.41 4.86 27.26
CA ASP A 21 -5.56 4.24 26.58
C ASP A 21 -5.19 3.04 25.67
N GLU A 22 -3.99 3.05 25.05
CA GLU A 22 -3.51 1.88 24.29
C GLU A 22 -3.12 0.70 25.20
N ARG A 23 -2.75 0.98 26.43
CA ARG A 23 -2.45 -0.06 27.45
C ARG A 23 -3.72 -0.71 28.00
N ASP A 24 -4.79 0.06 28.13
CA ASP A 24 -6.08 -0.41 28.64
C ASP A 24 -6.78 -1.37 27.65
N GLU A 25 -6.61 -1.17 26.33
CA GLU A 25 -7.17 -2.10 25.33
C GLU A 25 -6.60 -3.50 25.42
N ASP A 26 -5.35 -3.69 25.90
CA ASP A 26 -4.71 -5.00 26.05
C ASP A 26 -4.99 -5.68 27.40
N GLU A 27 -5.71 -5.08 28.36
CA GLU A 27 -6.11 -5.71 29.62
C GLU A 27 -7.01 -6.94 29.41
N GLY A 28 -7.75 -6.98 28.28
CA GLY A 28 -8.58 -8.09 27.85
C GLY A 28 -7.85 -9.19 27.06
N LEU A 29 -6.52 -9.08 26.87
CA LEU A 29 -5.74 -9.94 25.99
C LEU A 29 -5.76 -11.41 26.48
N ARG A 30 -6.28 -12.29 25.63
CA ARG A 30 -6.32 -13.74 25.84
C ARG A 30 -5.66 -14.44 24.68
N ILE A 31 -4.85 -15.46 25.00
CA ILE A 31 -4.16 -16.29 24.03
C ILE A 31 -4.76 -17.71 24.09
N SER A 32 -4.96 -18.29 22.93
CA SER A 32 -5.40 -19.68 22.75
C SER A 32 -4.63 -20.33 21.61
N GLU A 33 -4.74 -21.62 21.46
CA GLU A 33 -4.11 -22.36 20.35
C GLU A 33 -4.49 -21.78 18.98
N PRO A 34 -3.55 -21.67 18.04
CA PRO A 34 -3.81 -21.22 16.67
C PRO A 34 -4.71 -22.23 15.95
N LYS A 35 -5.59 -21.73 15.09
CA LYS A 35 -6.46 -22.57 14.27
C LYS A 35 -5.69 -23.17 13.10
N ARG A 36 -6.12 -24.38 12.71
CA ARG A 36 -5.59 -25.09 11.53
C ARG A 36 -6.51 -25.04 10.31
N TRP A 37 -7.52 -24.16 10.32
CA TRP A 37 -8.46 -23.95 9.23
C TRP A 37 -9.08 -22.55 9.30
N ALA A 38 -9.50 -22.04 8.14
CA ALA A 38 -10.09 -20.72 8.00
C ALA A 38 -11.50 -20.76 7.41
N ALA A 39 -12.25 -19.66 7.62
CA ALA A 39 -13.62 -19.39 7.15
C ALA A 39 -14.69 -20.32 7.75
N GLY A 40 -15.51 -20.99 6.94
CA GLY A 40 -16.63 -21.84 7.40
C GLY A 40 -17.75 -21.06 8.09
N ALA A 41 -18.58 -21.75 8.88
CA ALA A 41 -19.71 -21.15 9.61
C ALA A 41 -19.29 -20.00 10.55
N PRO A 42 -18.16 -20.05 11.29
CA PRO A 42 -17.72 -18.91 12.09
C PRO A 42 -17.44 -17.65 11.26
N GLY A 43 -16.88 -17.78 10.04
CA GLY A 43 -16.64 -16.63 9.14
C GLY A 43 -17.96 -15.96 8.74
N VAL A 44 -18.96 -16.75 8.39
CA VAL A 44 -20.32 -16.25 8.11
C VAL A 44 -20.92 -15.55 9.33
N GLY A 45 -20.81 -16.18 10.50
CA GLY A 45 -21.34 -15.62 11.75
C GLY A 45 -20.72 -14.24 12.10
N HIS A 46 -19.40 -14.12 12.00
CA HIS A 46 -18.70 -12.84 12.24
C HIS A 46 -19.07 -11.77 11.21
N ALA A 47 -19.14 -12.13 9.92
CA ALA A 47 -19.55 -11.20 8.86
C ALA A 47 -20.96 -10.65 9.10
N LEU A 48 -21.92 -11.53 9.42
CA LEU A 48 -23.30 -11.15 9.71
C LEU A 48 -23.42 -10.33 11.00
N ALA A 49 -22.78 -10.77 12.08
CA ALA A 49 -22.82 -10.06 13.37
C ALA A 49 -22.30 -8.62 13.22
N ARG A 50 -21.16 -8.40 12.56
CA ARG A 50 -20.61 -7.06 12.33
C ARG A 50 -21.53 -6.22 11.46
N SER A 51 -22.04 -6.79 10.37
CA SER A 51 -22.96 -6.10 9.46
C SER A 51 -24.23 -5.66 10.17
N LEU A 52 -24.87 -6.57 10.91
CA LEU A 52 -26.12 -6.28 11.61
C LEU A 52 -25.93 -5.23 12.71
N THR A 53 -24.84 -5.31 13.46
CA THR A 53 -24.51 -4.35 14.53
C THR A 53 -24.27 -2.95 13.99
N ARG A 54 -23.49 -2.80 12.91
CA ARG A 54 -23.11 -1.50 12.36
C ARG A 54 -24.19 -0.87 11.47
N MET A 55 -24.87 -1.68 10.67
CA MET A 55 -25.82 -1.21 9.65
C MET A 55 -27.30 -1.45 10.01
N GLY A 56 -27.59 -2.45 10.86
CA GLY A 56 -28.94 -2.97 11.08
C GLY A 56 -29.45 -3.82 9.91
N THR A 57 -30.57 -4.54 10.08
CA THR A 57 -30.98 -5.63 9.18
C THR A 57 -31.22 -5.21 7.73
N ARG A 58 -32.10 -4.22 7.48
CA ARG A 58 -32.47 -3.81 6.12
C ARG A 58 -31.28 -3.29 5.32
N ARG A 59 -30.46 -2.45 5.95
CA ARG A 59 -29.29 -1.85 5.31
C ARG A 59 -28.23 -2.93 5.02
N SER A 60 -28.00 -3.88 5.96
CA SER A 60 -27.09 -5.01 5.76
C SER A 60 -27.46 -5.86 4.55
N VAL A 61 -28.73 -6.31 4.46
CA VAL A 61 -29.19 -7.16 3.35
C VAL A 61 -29.05 -6.43 2.01
N ARG A 62 -29.49 -5.15 1.95
CA ARG A 62 -29.39 -4.35 0.72
C ARG A 62 -27.94 -4.17 0.30
N THR A 63 -27.05 -3.81 1.22
CA THR A 63 -25.68 -3.47 0.94
C THR A 63 -24.86 -4.70 0.55
N LEU A 64 -24.97 -5.80 1.32
CA LEU A 64 -24.22 -7.03 1.05
C LEU A 64 -24.60 -7.72 -0.26
N ARG A 65 -25.81 -7.49 -0.79
CA ARG A 65 -26.23 -7.97 -2.11
C ARG A 65 -25.67 -7.16 -3.28
N LEU A 66 -25.09 -6.00 -3.02
CA LEU A 66 -24.53 -5.10 -4.03
C LEU A 66 -23.00 -5.16 -4.13
N VAL A 67 -22.34 -5.72 -3.11
CA VAL A 67 -20.87 -5.82 -3.10
C VAL A 67 -20.39 -6.69 -4.25
N ASN A 68 -19.48 -6.18 -5.05
CA ASN A 68 -18.85 -6.86 -6.19
C ASN A 68 -19.83 -7.41 -7.23
N GLN A 69 -20.99 -6.80 -7.36
CA GLN A 69 -21.99 -7.12 -8.39
C GLN A 69 -21.94 -6.11 -9.53
N ASP A 70 -22.32 -6.51 -10.74
CA ASP A 70 -22.26 -5.64 -11.94
C ASP A 70 -23.03 -4.32 -11.79
N HIS A 71 -24.12 -4.30 -11.04
CA HIS A 71 -24.92 -3.11 -10.78
C HIS A 71 -24.70 -2.52 -9.38
N GLY A 72 -23.69 -2.96 -8.70
CA GLY A 72 -23.34 -2.58 -7.36
C GLY A 72 -22.07 -1.75 -7.27
N PHE A 73 -21.39 -1.91 -6.17
CA PHE A 73 -20.13 -1.22 -5.89
C PHE A 73 -19.02 -2.22 -5.59
N ASP A 74 -17.81 -1.84 -5.97
CA ASP A 74 -16.60 -2.56 -5.66
C ASP A 74 -16.32 -2.53 -4.14
N CYS A 75 -15.88 -3.66 -3.59
CA CYS A 75 -15.51 -3.77 -2.18
C CYS A 75 -14.35 -2.82 -1.84
N PRO A 76 -14.48 -1.92 -0.85
CA PRO A 76 -13.40 -1.00 -0.48
C PRO A 76 -12.24 -1.70 0.26
N GLY A 77 -12.21 -3.03 0.29
CA GLY A 77 -11.17 -3.82 0.95
C GLY A 77 -9.92 -3.99 0.11
N CYS A 78 -9.82 -5.11 -0.60
CA CYS A 78 -8.65 -5.53 -1.36
C CYS A 78 -8.90 -5.51 -2.88
N ALA A 79 -7.79 -5.57 -3.65
CA ALA A 79 -7.82 -5.58 -5.12
C ALA A 79 -7.92 -7.00 -5.72
N TRP A 80 -8.52 -7.96 -5.02
CA TRP A 80 -8.73 -9.29 -5.60
C TRP A 80 -9.84 -9.23 -6.66
N PRO A 81 -9.62 -9.76 -7.89
CA PRO A 81 -10.56 -9.65 -9.00
C PRO A 81 -11.92 -10.30 -8.71
N GLU A 82 -12.96 -9.79 -9.38
CA GLU A 82 -14.27 -10.42 -9.44
C GLU A 82 -14.27 -11.58 -10.44
N PRO A 83 -15.03 -12.66 -10.18
CA PRO A 83 -15.34 -13.64 -11.19
C PRO A 83 -16.04 -13.01 -12.40
N PRO A 84 -15.95 -13.63 -13.61
CA PRO A 84 -16.68 -13.18 -14.78
C PRO A 84 -18.19 -13.05 -14.52
N PRO A 85 -18.89 -12.19 -15.26
CA PRO A 85 -20.35 -12.11 -15.21
C PRO A 85 -20.98 -13.49 -15.41
N GLY A 86 -21.97 -13.83 -14.58
CA GLY A 86 -22.60 -15.15 -14.60
C GLY A 86 -21.96 -16.22 -13.71
N GLU A 87 -20.70 -16.03 -13.29
CA GLU A 87 -20.02 -16.90 -12.31
C GLU A 87 -20.03 -16.30 -10.89
N ARG A 88 -20.47 -15.05 -10.73
CA ARG A 88 -20.53 -14.38 -9.42
C ARG A 88 -21.62 -14.99 -8.56
N SER A 89 -21.29 -15.26 -7.31
CA SER A 89 -22.27 -15.70 -6.32
C SER A 89 -23.17 -14.54 -5.90
N ALA A 90 -24.38 -14.84 -5.40
CA ALA A 90 -25.29 -13.83 -4.84
C ALA A 90 -24.70 -13.13 -3.58
N ALA A 91 -23.65 -13.69 -3.00
CA ALA A 91 -22.89 -13.19 -1.86
C ALA A 91 -21.40 -13.12 -2.23
N GLU A 92 -21.04 -12.28 -3.21
CA GLU A 92 -19.67 -12.15 -3.74
C GLU A 92 -18.79 -11.28 -2.83
N PHE A 93 -18.75 -11.61 -1.56
CA PHE A 93 -17.91 -10.95 -0.56
C PHE A 93 -17.30 -11.96 0.41
N CYS A 94 -16.18 -11.61 0.98
CA CYS A 94 -15.57 -12.35 2.09
C CYS A 94 -15.95 -11.70 3.43
N GLU A 95 -15.58 -12.34 4.53
CA GLU A 95 -15.76 -11.79 5.87
C GLU A 95 -15.14 -10.40 6.02
N ASN A 96 -13.92 -10.22 5.53
CA ASN A 96 -13.23 -8.93 5.57
C ASN A 96 -13.96 -7.85 4.75
N GLY A 97 -14.45 -8.20 3.55
CA GLY A 97 -15.24 -7.29 2.73
C GLY A 97 -16.54 -6.89 3.41
N ALA A 98 -17.25 -7.84 4.05
CA ALA A 98 -18.45 -7.55 4.82
C ALA A 98 -18.17 -6.57 5.98
N LYS A 99 -17.02 -6.73 6.68
CA LYS A 99 -16.60 -5.80 7.74
C LYS A 99 -16.23 -4.43 7.20
N ALA A 100 -15.45 -4.36 6.12
CA ALA A 100 -15.07 -3.09 5.48
C ALA A 100 -16.31 -2.28 5.06
N VAL A 101 -17.27 -2.95 4.43
CA VAL A 101 -18.55 -2.37 4.03
C VAL A 101 -19.39 -1.95 5.24
N ALA A 102 -19.39 -2.74 6.31
CA ALA A 102 -20.13 -2.42 7.52
C ALA A 102 -19.59 -1.17 8.24
N GLU A 103 -18.27 -0.97 8.25
CA GLU A 103 -17.65 0.24 8.80
C GLU A 103 -17.97 1.47 7.94
N GLU A 104 -17.89 1.36 6.62
CA GLU A 104 -18.19 2.46 5.71
C GLU A 104 -19.69 2.82 5.72
N ALA A 105 -20.57 1.82 5.70
CA ALA A 105 -22.02 1.99 5.70
C ALA A 105 -22.66 2.09 7.10
N THR A 106 -21.85 2.32 8.15
CA THR A 106 -22.31 2.42 9.54
C THR A 106 -23.34 3.53 9.73
N ARG A 107 -24.17 3.41 10.78
CA ARG A 107 -25.12 4.45 11.20
C ARG A 107 -24.52 5.48 12.15
N ALA A 108 -23.37 5.17 12.76
CA ALA A 108 -22.69 6.09 13.65
C ALA A 108 -22.12 7.29 12.87
N ARG A 109 -22.16 8.45 13.48
CA ARG A 109 -21.74 9.74 12.90
C ARG A 109 -20.82 10.47 13.85
N VAL A 110 -19.77 11.06 13.28
CA VAL A 110 -18.91 12.02 13.98
C VAL A 110 -19.36 13.41 13.55
N THR A 111 -19.96 14.14 14.50
CA THR A 111 -20.58 15.45 14.28
C THR A 111 -19.75 16.55 14.93
N ARG A 112 -20.17 17.81 14.77
CA ARG A 112 -19.52 18.96 15.41
C ARG A 112 -19.54 18.90 16.93
N GLU A 113 -20.58 18.28 17.50
CA GLU A 113 -20.71 18.09 18.95
C GLU A 113 -19.61 17.17 19.47
N PHE A 114 -19.31 16.08 18.74
CA PHE A 114 -18.18 15.21 19.05
C PHE A 114 -16.85 15.98 19.11
N PHE A 115 -16.60 16.87 18.14
CA PHE A 115 -15.37 17.66 18.12
C PHE A 115 -15.37 18.79 19.17
N ALA A 116 -16.53 19.23 19.66
CA ALA A 116 -16.62 20.16 20.76
C ALA A 116 -16.32 19.49 22.11
N GLU A 117 -16.60 18.19 22.24
CA GLU A 117 -16.36 17.38 23.45
C GLU A 117 -14.92 16.87 23.54
N HIS A 118 -14.25 16.63 22.39
CA HIS A 118 -12.94 16.01 22.31
C HIS A 118 -11.88 16.98 21.79
N SER A 119 -10.93 17.34 22.64
CA SER A 119 -9.76 18.13 22.25
C SER A 119 -8.80 17.31 21.37
N LEU A 120 -7.89 18.01 20.66
CA LEU A 120 -6.84 17.33 19.88
C LEU A 120 -5.95 16.43 20.77
N ALA A 121 -5.68 16.86 22.00
CA ALA A 121 -4.89 16.08 22.95
C ALA A 121 -5.64 14.81 23.40
N ASP A 122 -6.96 14.90 23.66
CA ASP A 122 -7.78 13.72 23.94
C ASP A 122 -7.79 12.76 22.74
N LEU A 123 -8.04 13.25 21.53
CA LEU A 123 -8.02 12.42 20.31
C LEU A 123 -6.64 11.78 20.07
N ALA A 124 -5.55 12.47 20.34
CA ALA A 124 -4.19 11.94 20.23
C ALA A 124 -3.88 10.87 21.28
N GLY A 125 -4.57 10.91 22.43
CA GLY A 125 -4.50 9.87 23.47
C GLY A 125 -5.31 8.61 23.14
N ARG A 126 -6.23 8.64 22.16
CA ARG A 126 -7.07 7.51 21.78
C ARG A 126 -6.39 6.55 20.81
N THR A 127 -6.74 5.26 20.89
CA THR A 127 -6.25 4.25 19.97
C THR A 127 -6.82 4.44 18.56
N GLY A 128 -6.11 3.92 17.56
CA GLY A 128 -6.62 3.89 16.19
C GLY A 128 -7.92 3.10 16.06
N HIS A 129 -8.11 2.05 16.86
CA HIS A 129 -9.33 1.24 16.92
C HIS A 129 -10.51 2.06 17.44
N TRP A 130 -10.32 2.78 18.54
CA TRP A 130 -11.34 3.67 19.09
C TRP A 130 -11.74 4.77 18.10
N LEU A 131 -10.76 5.48 17.52
CA LEU A 131 -11.00 6.55 16.54
C LEU A 131 -11.83 6.04 15.35
N GLY A 132 -11.45 4.94 14.72
CA GLY A 132 -12.17 4.35 13.59
C GLY A 132 -13.58 3.88 13.96
N GLY A 133 -13.80 3.50 15.22
CA GLY A 133 -15.08 3.04 15.76
C GLY A 133 -16.15 4.11 15.88
N GLN A 134 -15.79 5.42 15.90
CA GLN A 134 -16.72 6.52 16.14
C GLN A 134 -17.73 6.74 14.99
N GLY A 135 -17.42 6.30 13.76
CA GLY A 135 -18.33 6.33 12.63
C GLY A 135 -17.89 7.27 11.51
N ARG A 136 -18.89 7.69 10.71
CA ARG A 136 -18.67 8.52 9.53
C ARG A 136 -18.52 9.99 9.86
N LEU A 137 -17.48 10.62 9.31
CA LEU A 137 -17.36 12.08 9.24
C LEU A 137 -18.48 12.63 8.35
N VAL A 138 -19.10 13.76 8.73
CA VAL A 138 -20.32 14.25 8.05
C VAL A 138 -20.28 15.71 7.63
N GLU A 139 -19.33 16.50 8.14
CA GLU A 139 -19.17 17.90 7.78
C GLU A 139 -17.69 18.33 7.83
N PRO A 140 -17.29 19.36 7.06
CA PRO A 140 -15.92 19.87 7.08
C PRO A 140 -15.58 20.49 8.43
N MET A 141 -14.38 20.17 8.92
CA MET A 141 -13.90 20.65 10.21
C MET A 141 -12.54 21.32 10.07
N TYR A 142 -12.32 22.39 10.78
CA TYR A 142 -11.09 23.17 10.81
C TYR A 142 -10.55 23.33 12.21
N ARG A 143 -9.26 23.13 12.40
CA ARG A 143 -8.49 23.49 13.58
C ARG A 143 -7.51 24.59 13.23
N ALA A 144 -7.73 25.77 13.79
CA ALA A 144 -6.84 26.91 13.64
C ALA A 144 -5.48 26.66 14.33
N PRO A 145 -4.41 27.37 13.96
CA PRO A 145 -3.19 27.42 14.77
C PRO A 145 -3.56 27.75 16.22
N ASP A 146 -2.92 27.08 17.15
CA ASP A 146 -3.11 27.28 18.61
C ASP A 146 -4.51 26.93 19.18
N ALA A 147 -5.44 26.45 18.33
CA ALA A 147 -6.71 25.89 18.79
C ALA A 147 -6.53 24.43 19.23
N ASP A 148 -7.22 24.06 20.30
CA ASP A 148 -7.22 22.70 20.87
C ASP A 148 -8.38 21.83 20.36
N HIS A 149 -9.40 22.42 19.72
CA HIS A 149 -10.56 21.73 19.16
C HIS A 149 -10.74 22.03 17.67
N TYR A 150 -11.32 21.05 16.94
CA TYR A 150 -11.86 21.28 15.62
C TYR A 150 -13.19 22.03 15.69
N ARG A 151 -13.45 22.91 14.71
CA ARG A 151 -14.70 23.65 14.56
C ARG A 151 -15.25 23.48 13.14
N PRO A 152 -16.56 23.49 12.92
CA PRO A 152 -17.12 23.40 11.60
C PRO A 152 -16.70 24.59 10.73
N ILE A 153 -16.51 24.30 9.44
CA ILE A 153 -16.17 25.28 8.41
C ILE A 153 -17.02 25.00 7.16
N SER A 154 -17.38 26.03 6.39
CA SER A 154 -18.03 25.80 5.10
C SER A 154 -17.03 25.27 4.06
N TRP A 155 -17.51 24.55 3.02
CA TRP A 155 -16.66 24.10 1.92
C TRP A 155 -15.91 25.23 1.24
N ASP A 156 -16.58 26.36 0.94
CA ASP A 156 -15.97 27.50 0.26
C ASP A 156 -14.86 28.15 1.12
N ALA A 157 -15.09 28.25 2.43
CA ALA A 157 -14.07 28.76 3.35
C ALA A 157 -12.90 27.77 3.49
N ALA A 158 -13.16 26.45 3.49
CA ALA A 158 -12.11 25.43 3.52
C ALA A 158 -11.26 25.47 2.24
N PHE A 159 -11.89 25.51 1.08
CA PHE A 159 -11.16 25.62 -0.20
C PHE A 159 -10.38 26.93 -0.31
N THR A 160 -10.97 28.07 0.12
CA THR A 160 -10.27 29.37 0.15
C THR A 160 -9.04 29.35 1.06
N LEU A 161 -9.14 28.68 2.22
CA LEU A 161 -8.02 28.54 3.15
C LEU A 161 -6.89 27.72 2.55
N ILE A 162 -7.19 26.53 1.98
CA ILE A 162 -6.19 25.67 1.34
C ILE A 162 -5.55 26.40 0.15
N ALA A 163 -6.37 27.03 -0.69
CA ALA A 163 -5.91 27.78 -1.86
C ALA A 163 -4.94 28.92 -1.47
N ARG A 164 -5.25 29.63 -0.39
CA ARG A 164 -4.37 30.68 0.15
C ARG A 164 -3.03 30.11 0.61
N GLU A 165 -3.04 28.98 1.35
CA GLU A 165 -1.82 28.35 1.83
C GLU A 165 -0.96 27.82 0.67
N LEU A 166 -1.57 27.21 -0.35
CA LEU A 166 -0.86 26.75 -1.55
C LEU A 166 -0.32 27.93 -2.37
N ALA A 167 -1.12 28.98 -2.56
CA ALA A 167 -0.67 30.16 -3.28
C ALA A 167 0.43 30.94 -2.54
N ALA A 168 0.57 30.79 -1.22
CA ALA A 168 1.60 31.45 -0.43
C ALA A 168 2.95 30.70 -0.42
N LEU A 169 3.05 29.50 -1.01
CA LEU A 169 4.29 28.76 -1.13
C LEU A 169 5.29 29.48 -2.04
N GLU A 170 6.57 29.31 -1.75
CA GLU A 170 7.66 29.84 -2.58
C GLU A 170 7.88 28.91 -3.80
N SER A 171 7.66 27.63 -3.61
CA SER A 171 7.70 26.60 -4.66
C SER A 171 6.52 25.65 -4.52
N PRO A 172 5.90 25.17 -5.62
CA PRO A 172 4.91 24.10 -5.59
C PRO A 172 5.41 22.81 -4.91
N ASP A 173 6.71 22.56 -4.92
CA ASP A 173 7.34 21.41 -4.26
C ASP A 173 7.34 21.47 -2.72
N GLU A 174 6.93 22.60 -2.12
CA GLU A 174 6.64 22.68 -0.68
C GLU A 174 5.29 22.08 -0.30
N ALA A 175 4.51 21.58 -1.28
CA ALA A 175 3.30 20.79 -1.06
C ALA A 175 3.53 19.31 -1.42
N ALA A 176 2.83 18.40 -0.71
CA ALA A 176 2.77 16.98 -1.02
C ALA A 176 1.33 16.49 -1.02
N PHE A 177 0.98 15.65 -2.00
CA PHE A 177 -0.36 15.16 -2.28
C PHE A 177 -0.41 13.64 -2.19
N TYR A 178 -0.71 13.10 -1.01
CA TYR A 178 -0.72 11.67 -0.72
C TYR A 178 -2.04 11.00 -1.13
N THR A 179 -1.96 9.75 -1.62
CA THR A 179 -3.11 8.91 -1.98
C THR A 179 -3.03 7.53 -1.33
N SER A 180 -4.17 7.04 -0.83
CA SER A 180 -4.22 5.80 -0.03
C SER A 180 -4.35 4.50 -0.82
N GLY A 181 -4.57 4.52 -2.13
CA GLY A 181 -4.82 3.33 -2.94
C GLY A 181 -6.27 2.81 -2.92
N ARG A 182 -7.21 3.58 -2.42
CA ARG A 182 -8.66 3.31 -2.48
C ARG A 182 -9.43 4.35 -3.29
N THR A 183 -8.76 5.38 -3.68
CA THR A 183 -9.26 6.45 -4.55
C THR A 183 -9.70 5.86 -5.90
N SER A 184 -10.79 6.32 -6.48
CA SER A 184 -11.24 5.86 -7.80
C SER A 184 -10.31 6.34 -8.91
N ASN A 185 -10.36 5.71 -10.08
CA ASN A 185 -9.56 6.12 -11.23
C ASN A 185 -9.82 7.58 -11.61
N GLU A 186 -11.09 8.00 -11.62
CA GLU A 186 -11.48 9.36 -11.94
C GLU A 186 -10.93 10.37 -10.92
N ALA A 187 -11.06 10.06 -9.63
CA ALA A 187 -10.52 10.92 -8.57
C ALA A 187 -9.00 10.96 -8.57
N ALA A 188 -8.33 9.82 -8.78
CA ALA A 188 -6.88 9.74 -8.90
C ALA A 188 -6.37 10.56 -10.10
N PHE A 189 -7.06 10.48 -11.26
CA PHE A 189 -6.68 11.24 -12.44
C PHE A 189 -6.82 12.75 -12.23
N VAL A 190 -7.92 13.24 -11.68
CA VAL A 190 -8.07 14.68 -11.42
C VAL A 190 -7.13 15.17 -10.32
N TYR A 191 -6.80 14.30 -9.33
CA TYR A 191 -5.88 14.66 -8.25
C TYR A 191 -4.44 14.83 -8.73
N GLN A 192 -3.93 13.91 -9.56
CA GLN A 192 -2.62 14.08 -10.17
C GLN A 192 -2.58 15.24 -11.17
N LEU A 193 -3.68 15.46 -11.91
CA LEU A 193 -3.81 16.62 -12.81
C LEU A 193 -3.69 17.93 -12.02
N PHE A 194 -4.39 18.04 -10.89
CA PHE A 194 -4.31 19.20 -10.01
C PHE A 194 -2.88 19.44 -9.49
N ALA A 195 -2.21 18.42 -8.97
CA ALA A 195 -0.86 18.54 -8.44
C ALA A 195 0.15 18.97 -9.54
N ARG A 196 0.03 18.39 -10.74
CA ARG A 196 0.93 18.72 -11.86
C ARG A 196 0.63 20.08 -12.50
N ALA A 197 -0.64 20.47 -12.55
CA ALA A 197 -1.01 21.81 -12.99
C ALA A 197 -0.55 22.89 -11.98
N LEU A 198 -0.51 22.57 -10.69
CA LEU A 198 0.12 23.40 -9.65
C LEU A 198 1.63 23.51 -9.83
N GLY A 199 2.29 22.50 -10.42
CA GLY A 199 3.72 22.51 -10.76
C GLY A 199 4.58 21.53 -9.97
N THR A 200 4.01 20.48 -9.35
CA THR A 200 4.77 19.48 -8.58
C THR A 200 4.44 18.04 -8.97
N ASN A 201 5.43 17.14 -8.84
CA ASN A 201 5.28 15.68 -8.89
C ASN A 201 5.30 15.04 -7.48
N ASN A 202 5.16 15.80 -6.41
CA ASN A 202 5.11 15.28 -5.05
C ASN A 202 3.78 14.54 -4.81
N LEU A 203 3.69 13.36 -5.38
CA LEU A 203 2.53 12.46 -5.34
C LEU A 203 2.92 11.13 -4.65
N PRO A 204 3.32 11.18 -3.35
CA PRO A 204 3.55 9.97 -2.59
C PRO A 204 2.27 9.14 -2.50
N ASP A 205 2.39 7.80 -2.54
CA ASP A 205 1.23 6.93 -2.43
C ASP A 205 1.49 5.69 -1.57
N CYS A 206 0.45 4.94 -1.27
CA CYS A 206 0.61 3.73 -0.46
C CYS A 206 1.40 2.62 -1.17
N SER A 207 1.57 2.64 -2.50
CA SER A 207 2.42 1.68 -3.24
C SER A 207 3.88 1.80 -2.82
N ASN A 208 4.36 3.00 -2.50
CA ASN A 208 5.73 3.22 -2.00
C ASN A 208 6.04 2.35 -0.78
N MET A 209 5.04 2.11 0.08
CA MET A 209 5.18 1.28 1.29
C MET A 209 4.78 -0.19 1.08
N CYS A 210 4.21 -0.55 -0.07
CA CYS A 210 3.56 -1.83 -0.30
C CYS A 210 4.24 -2.65 -1.39
N HIS A 211 4.10 -2.25 -2.64
CA HIS A 211 4.50 -3.01 -3.82
C HIS A 211 5.44 -2.26 -4.78
N GLU A 212 6.10 -1.19 -4.32
CA GLU A 212 7.10 -0.49 -5.14
C GLU A 212 8.24 -1.41 -5.56
N SER A 213 8.68 -2.30 -4.64
CA SER A 213 9.68 -3.33 -4.96
C SER A 213 9.22 -4.28 -6.07
N SER A 214 7.92 -4.65 -6.11
CA SER A 214 7.35 -5.45 -7.21
C SER A 214 7.35 -4.68 -8.53
N GLY A 215 6.91 -3.41 -8.50
CA GLY A 215 6.91 -2.54 -9.67
C GLY A 215 8.31 -2.37 -10.26
N THR A 216 9.29 -2.06 -9.42
CA THR A 216 10.70 -1.89 -9.81
C THR A 216 11.31 -3.17 -10.40
N ALA A 217 11.08 -4.32 -9.73
CA ALA A 217 11.61 -5.60 -10.20
C ALA A 217 10.99 -6.02 -11.55
N LEU A 218 9.67 -5.99 -11.66
CA LEU A 218 8.95 -6.42 -12.87
C LEU A 218 9.18 -5.46 -14.04
N THR A 219 9.24 -4.15 -13.82
CA THR A 219 9.59 -3.19 -14.88
C THR A 219 10.98 -3.46 -15.44
N SER A 220 11.95 -3.79 -14.58
CA SER A 220 13.32 -4.07 -15.03
C SER A 220 13.50 -5.45 -15.69
N THR A 221 12.62 -6.43 -15.43
CA THR A 221 12.72 -7.79 -15.94
C THR A 221 11.78 -8.06 -17.11
N ILE A 222 10.50 -7.67 -17.01
CA ILE A 222 9.49 -7.93 -18.04
C ILE A 222 8.91 -6.65 -18.66
N GLY A 223 9.38 -5.47 -18.24
CA GLY A 223 9.05 -4.17 -18.84
C GLY A 223 7.77 -3.53 -18.31
N ILE A 224 7.02 -4.17 -17.43
CA ILE A 224 5.79 -3.63 -16.85
C ILE A 224 5.66 -4.03 -15.39
N GLY A 225 5.38 -3.08 -14.51
CA GLY A 225 5.28 -3.25 -13.06
C GLY A 225 3.99 -3.94 -12.57
N LYS A 226 3.33 -4.73 -13.40
CA LYS A 226 2.05 -5.41 -13.12
C LYS A 226 2.20 -6.93 -13.23
N GLY A 227 1.24 -7.67 -12.68
CA GLY A 227 1.17 -9.13 -12.80
C GLY A 227 0.85 -9.58 -14.23
N SER A 228 1.38 -10.73 -14.64
CA SER A 228 1.23 -11.27 -16.00
C SER A 228 0.20 -12.41 -16.11
N VAL A 229 -0.77 -12.47 -15.19
CA VAL A 229 -1.82 -13.50 -15.18
C VAL A 229 -3.21 -12.85 -15.03
N THR A 230 -4.20 -13.53 -15.56
CA THR A 230 -5.62 -13.31 -15.28
C THR A 230 -6.12 -14.26 -14.19
N LEU A 231 -7.35 -14.07 -13.71
CA LEU A 231 -7.99 -15.00 -12.77
C LEU A 231 -8.12 -16.42 -13.37
N ALA A 232 -8.44 -16.51 -14.67
CA ALA A 232 -8.52 -17.77 -15.39
C ALA A 232 -7.15 -18.47 -15.49
N ASP A 233 -6.06 -17.72 -15.70
CA ASP A 233 -4.70 -18.31 -15.72
C ASP A 233 -4.34 -18.90 -14.36
N LEU A 234 -4.64 -18.18 -13.27
CA LEU A 234 -4.40 -18.71 -11.93
C LEU A 234 -5.18 -20.00 -11.67
N GLU A 235 -6.47 -20.02 -12.04
CA GLU A 235 -7.35 -21.17 -11.81
C GLU A 235 -7.00 -22.37 -12.69
N ALA A 236 -6.29 -22.17 -13.82
CA ALA A 236 -5.83 -23.19 -14.75
C ALA A 236 -4.38 -23.68 -14.47
N ALA A 237 -3.68 -23.13 -13.48
CA ALA A 237 -2.30 -23.48 -13.17
C ALA A 237 -2.15 -24.95 -12.68
N ASP A 238 -1.05 -25.60 -13.10
CA ASP A 238 -0.68 -26.94 -12.58
C ASP A 238 -0.03 -26.83 -11.20
N LEU A 239 0.72 -25.73 -10.98
CA LEU A 239 1.38 -25.41 -9.72
C LEU A 239 1.21 -23.93 -9.38
N VAL A 240 0.76 -23.64 -8.17
CA VAL A 240 0.72 -22.28 -7.62
C VAL A 240 1.63 -22.21 -6.41
N LEU A 241 2.62 -21.31 -6.45
CA LEU A 241 3.42 -20.94 -5.28
C LEU A 241 2.79 -19.71 -4.63
N VAL A 242 2.56 -19.77 -3.31
CA VAL A 242 2.06 -18.64 -2.49
C VAL A 242 3.17 -18.24 -1.54
N VAL A 243 3.88 -17.14 -1.86
CA VAL A 243 5.14 -16.77 -1.21
C VAL A 243 4.96 -15.48 -0.40
N GLY A 244 5.27 -15.52 0.89
CA GLY A 244 5.18 -14.35 1.77
C GLY A 244 3.79 -13.70 1.81
N GLN A 245 2.73 -14.49 1.65
CA GLN A 245 1.34 -14.05 1.62
C GLN A 245 0.46 -14.89 2.54
N ASN A 246 -0.48 -14.25 3.23
CA ASN A 246 -1.57 -14.90 3.94
C ASN A 246 -2.92 -14.52 3.32
N PRO A 247 -3.38 -15.21 2.27
CA PRO A 247 -4.64 -14.86 1.61
C PRO A 247 -5.85 -14.96 2.55
N GLY A 248 -5.86 -15.88 3.51
CA GLY A 248 -6.94 -16.00 4.48
C GLY A 248 -7.13 -14.78 5.39
N THR A 249 -6.08 -13.99 5.56
CA THR A 249 -6.11 -12.75 6.34
C THR A 249 -6.32 -11.52 5.47
N ASN A 250 -5.70 -11.45 4.28
CA ASN A 250 -5.67 -10.22 3.47
C ASN A 250 -6.57 -10.29 2.22
N HIS A 251 -6.73 -11.47 1.61
CA HIS A 251 -7.45 -11.67 0.35
C HIS A 251 -8.32 -12.94 0.40
N PRO A 252 -9.32 -13.02 1.33
CA PRO A 252 -10.02 -14.30 1.55
C PRO A 252 -10.75 -14.86 0.32
N ARG A 253 -11.14 -14.02 -0.65
CA ARG A 253 -11.73 -14.49 -1.92
C ARG A 253 -10.72 -15.29 -2.78
N MET A 254 -9.43 -15.01 -2.68
CA MET A 254 -8.38 -15.80 -3.34
C MET A 254 -8.41 -17.29 -2.93
N LEU A 255 -8.86 -17.59 -1.72
CA LEU A 255 -8.97 -18.98 -1.26
C LEU A 255 -9.94 -19.80 -2.13
N SER A 256 -10.99 -19.18 -2.67
CA SER A 256 -11.92 -19.84 -3.59
C SER A 256 -11.26 -20.21 -4.91
N SER A 257 -10.43 -19.32 -5.46
CA SER A 257 -9.62 -19.61 -6.66
C SER A 257 -8.57 -20.69 -6.41
N LEU A 258 -7.89 -20.65 -5.27
CA LEU A 258 -6.96 -21.71 -4.87
C LEU A 258 -7.68 -23.07 -4.69
N GLU A 259 -8.92 -23.06 -4.16
CA GLU A 259 -9.74 -24.27 -4.10
C GLU A 259 -10.12 -24.79 -5.50
N LYS A 260 -10.39 -23.91 -6.47
CA LYS A 260 -10.63 -24.30 -7.89
C LYS A 260 -9.37 -24.96 -8.49
N VAL A 261 -8.16 -24.41 -8.25
CA VAL A 261 -6.88 -25.04 -8.64
C VAL A 261 -6.79 -26.48 -8.10
N LYS A 262 -7.08 -26.67 -6.81
CA LYS A 262 -7.07 -28.00 -6.17
C LYS A 262 -8.07 -28.95 -6.80
N ARG A 263 -9.28 -28.49 -7.12
CA ARG A 263 -10.31 -29.29 -7.76
C ARG A 263 -9.96 -29.69 -9.19
N ALA A 264 -9.21 -28.85 -9.89
CA ALA A 264 -8.69 -29.13 -11.22
C ALA A 264 -7.47 -30.06 -11.24
N GLY A 265 -6.99 -30.49 -10.06
CA GLY A 265 -5.82 -31.38 -9.93
C GLY A 265 -4.49 -30.64 -9.76
N GLY A 266 -4.50 -29.32 -9.76
CA GLY A 266 -3.31 -28.50 -9.51
C GLY A 266 -2.77 -28.62 -8.10
N ARG A 267 -1.53 -28.23 -7.90
CA ARG A 267 -0.80 -28.28 -6.64
C ARG A 267 -0.54 -26.88 -6.10
N ILE A 268 -0.45 -26.74 -4.78
CA ILE A 268 -0.15 -25.47 -4.12
C ILE A 268 1.01 -25.67 -3.16
N VAL A 269 2.02 -24.83 -3.27
CA VAL A 269 3.13 -24.73 -2.31
C VAL A 269 3.04 -23.40 -1.59
N ALA A 270 3.02 -23.44 -0.28
CA ALA A 270 3.06 -22.26 0.58
C ALA A 270 4.48 -22.04 1.10
N VAL A 271 5.00 -20.81 0.95
CA VAL A 271 6.31 -20.41 1.50
C VAL A 271 6.07 -19.25 2.46
N ASN A 272 6.16 -19.51 3.78
CA ASN A 272 5.82 -18.51 4.79
C ASN A 272 6.50 -18.84 6.13
N PRO A 273 6.94 -17.86 6.93
CA PRO A 273 7.51 -18.10 8.26
C PRO A 273 6.52 -18.62 9.29
N LEU A 274 5.21 -18.39 9.09
CA LEU A 274 4.14 -18.79 10.00
C LEU A 274 3.20 -19.82 9.33
N PRO A 275 2.73 -20.86 10.06
CA PRO A 275 1.80 -21.85 9.54
C PRO A 275 0.37 -21.26 9.48
N GLU A 276 0.08 -20.49 8.46
CA GLU A 276 -1.17 -19.74 8.32
C GLU A 276 -2.37 -20.66 8.08
N ALA A 277 -3.38 -20.57 8.94
CA ALA A 277 -4.54 -21.45 9.01
C ALA A 277 -5.25 -21.68 7.66
N ALA A 278 -5.35 -20.63 6.85
CA ALA A 278 -6.06 -20.67 5.57
C ALA A 278 -5.29 -21.45 4.50
N LEU A 279 -3.96 -21.39 4.50
CA LEU A 279 -3.11 -22.17 3.60
C LEU A 279 -3.09 -23.65 4.00
N LEU A 280 -3.23 -23.94 5.28
CA LEU A 280 -3.38 -25.32 5.74
C LEU A 280 -4.72 -25.91 5.32
N ARG A 281 -5.84 -25.21 5.59
CA ARG A 281 -7.17 -25.71 5.26
C ARG A 281 -8.21 -24.57 5.11
N PHE A 282 -8.96 -24.64 4.03
CA PHE A 282 -10.06 -23.71 3.74
C PHE A 282 -11.43 -24.41 3.84
N ARG A 283 -12.33 -23.84 4.63
CA ARG A 283 -13.73 -24.23 4.71
C ARG A 283 -14.56 -23.20 3.93
N ASN A 284 -14.76 -23.46 2.64
CA ASN A 284 -15.44 -22.53 1.75
C ASN A 284 -16.91 -22.32 2.17
N PRO A 285 -17.30 -21.11 2.62
CA PRO A 285 -18.67 -20.85 3.09
C PRO A 285 -19.72 -20.80 1.97
N GLN A 286 -19.29 -20.75 0.71
CA GLN A 286 -20.17 -20.79 -0.45
C GLN A 286 -20.68 -22.21 -0.77
N HIS A 287 -20.15 -23.22 -0.12
CA HIS A 287 -20.51 -24.62 -0.31
C HIS A 287 -20.91 -25.31 0.99
N ALA A 288 -22.01 -26.10 0.97
CA ALA A 288 -22.49 -26.81 2.15
C ALA A 288 -21.39 -27.69 2.81
N ARG A 289 -20.54 -28.35 2.01
CA ARG A 289 -19.40 -29.14 2.50
C ARG A 289 -18.33 -28.30 3.22
N GLY A 290 -18.22 -27.02 2.90
CA GLY A 290 -17.32 -26.09 3.58
C GLY A 290 -17.91 -25.57 4.89
N VAL A 291 -19.23 -25.40 4.97
CA VAL A 291 -19.91 -24.95 6.19
C VAL A 291 -19.91 -26.02 7.28
N VAL A 292 -20.31 -27.26 6.95
CA VAL A 292 -20.47 -28.38 7.90
C VAL A 292 -19.40 -29.48 7.80
N GLY A 293 -18.56 -29.47 6.76
CA GLY A 293 -17.57 -30.53 6.48
C GLY A 293 -16.14 -30.14 6.89
N ARG A 294 -15.20 -31.02 6.50
CA ARG A 294 -13.75 -30.84 6.78
C ARG A 294 -13.09 -29.72 5.98
N GLY A 295 -13.71 -29.25 4.86
CA GLY A 295 -13.10 -28.31 3.92
C GLY A 295 -11.95 -28.90 3.11
N THR A 296 -11.24 -28.07 2.34
CA THR A 296 -10.17 -28.44 1.42
C THR A 296 -8.80 -28.12 2.05
N ALA A 297 -7.87 -29.09 2.08
CA ALA A 297 -6.46 -28.84 2.34
C ALA A 297 -5.89 -28.11 1.11
N LEU A 298 -5.33 -26.91 1.29
CA LEU A 298 -4.83 -26.12 0.17
C LEU A 298 -3.36 -26.42 -0.13
N ALA A 299 -2.44 -26.19 0.81
CA ALA A 299 -1.04 -26.47 0.58
C ALA A 299 -0.76 -27.97 0.51
N ASP A 300 -0.11 -28.40 -0.58
CA ASP A 300 0.45 -29.75 -0.75
C ASP A 300 1.84 -29.85 -0.12
N GLN A 301 2.55 -28.73 -0.06
CA GLN A 301 3.82 -28.57 0.65
C GLN A 301 3.80 -27.22 1.36
N PHE A 302 4.27 -27.18 2.59
CA PHE A 302 4.43 -25.94 3.35
C PHE A 302 5.90 -25.79 3.73
N LEU A 303 6.56 -24.78 3.15
CA LEU A 303 7.94 -24.44 3.44
C LEU A 303 7.98 -23.31 4.47
N GLN A 304 8.39 -23.64 5.68
CA GLN A 304 8.47 -22.69 6.78
C GLN A 304 9.80 -21.94 6.74
N ILE A 305 9.88 -20.98 5.84
CA ILE A 305 11.12 -20.25 5.54
C ILE A 305 11.49 -19.24 6.63
N ARG A 306 12.78 -19.06 6.89
CA ARG A 306 13.28 -17.94 7.69
C ARG A 306 13.13 -16.62 6.92
N LEU A 307 12.91 -15.53 7.67
CA LEU A 307 12.81 -14.19 7.09
C LEU A 307 14.07 -13.82 6.29
N GLY A 308 13.87 -13.36 5.06
CA GLY A 308 14.96 -12.97 4.15
C GLY A 308 15.63 -14.12 3.41
N GLY A 309 15.20 -15.38 3.62
CA GLY A 309 15.73 -16.56 2.94
C GLY A 309 15.23 -16.77 1.51
N ASP A 310 14.24 -16.00 1.07
CA ASP A 310 13.56 -16.22 -0.20
C ASP A 310 14.49 -16.14 -1.42
N LEU A 311 15.46 -15.21 -1.44
CA LEU A 311 16.43 -15.13 -2.54
C LEU A 311 17.26 -16.42 -2.65
N ALA A 312 17.79 -16.91 -1.53
CA ALA A 312 18.57 -18.13 -1.50
C ALA A 312 17.74 -19.35 -1.91
N LEU A 313 16.45 -19.40 -1.53
CA LEU A 313 15.53 -20.43 -1.98
C LEU A 313 15.35 -20.43 -3.50
N PHE A 314 15.09 -19.28 -4.11
CA PHE A 314 14.89 -19.19 -5.57
C PHE A 314 16.17 -19.44 -6.34
N GLN A 315 17.34 -19.03 -5.85
CA GLN A 315 18.64 -19.38 -6.43
C GLN A 315 18.89 -20.89 -6.35
N ALA A 316 18.64 -21.52 -5.20
CA ALA A 316 18.75 -22.97 -5.05
C ALA A 316 17.78 -23.70 -6.00
N LEU A 317 16.56 -23.21 -6.17
CA LEU A 317 15.58 -23.75 -7.11
C LEU A 317 16.06 -23.62 -8.57
N GLY A 318 16.56 -22.44 -8.97
CA GLY A 318 17.16 -22.20 -10.29
C GLY A 318 18.31 -23.18 -10.58
N ARG A 319 19.18 -23.43 -9.59
CA ARG A 319 20.26 -24.44 -9.71
C ARG A 319 19.71 -25.85 -9.94
N ARG A 320 18.68 -26.29 -9.17
CA ARG A 320 18.05 -27.61 -9.34
C ARG A 320 17.45 -27.78 -10.73
N LEU A 321 16.83 -26.75 -11.28
CA LEU A 321 16.28 -26.78 -12.64
C LEU A 321 17.38 -26.88 -13.69
N LEU A 322 18.49 -26.17 -13.53
CA LEU A 322 19.65 -26.25 -14.43
C LEU A 322 20.36 -27.61 -14.33
N ASP A 323 20.50 -28.18 -13.15
CA ASP A 323 21.08 -29.51 -12.94
C ASP A 323 20.19 -30.62 -13.57
N ALA A 324 18.87 -30.46 -13.50
CA ALA A 324 17.91 -31.37 -14.14
C ALA A 324 17.96 -31.25 -15.68
N GLU A 325 18.16 -30.06 -16.22
CA GLU A 325 18.38 -29.83 -17.65
C GLU A 325 19.66 -30.49 -18.13
N ASP A 326 20.75 -30.40 -17.35
CA ASP A 326 22.01 -31.08 -17.69
C ASP A 326 21.85 -32.60 -17.69
N ALA A 327 21.06 -33.16 -16.79
CA ALA A 327 20.78 -34.60 -16.74
C ALA A 327 19.84 -35.07 -17.86
N ALA A 328 18.96 -34.23 -18.37
CA ALA A 328 18.02 -34.53 -19.44
C ALA A 328 17.81 -33.30 -20.34
N PRO A 329 18.77 -33.02 -21.25
CA PRO A 329 18.78 -31.81 -22.05
C PRO A 329 17.49 -31.59 -22.88
N GLY A 330 16.98 -30.35 -22.89
CA GLY A 330 15.78 -29.95 -23.63
C GLY A 330 14.45 -30.35 -22.96
N THR A 331 14.48 -30.84 -21.72
CA THR A 331 13.25 -31.27 -21.02
C THR A 331 12.77 -30.28 -19.95
N VAL A 332 13.64 -29.40 -19.47
CA VAL A 332 13.35 -28.47 -18.37
C VAL A 332 13.39 -27.02 -18.80
N VAL A 333 14.46 -26.62 -19.49
CA VAL A 333 14.67 -25.25 -19.92
C VAL A 333 14.02 -25.01 -21.29
N ASP A 334 13.19 -23.96 -21.39
CA ASP A 334 12.58 -23.54 -22.66
C ASP A 334 13.58 -22.73 -23.51
N HIS A 335 14.54 -23.41 -24.13
CA HIS A 335 15.61 -22.81 -24.94
C HIS A 335 15.07 -21.94 -26.09
N ASP A 336 13.96 -22.33 -26.68
CA ASP A 336 13.30 -21.58 -27.73
C ASP A 336 12.75 -20.24 -27.25
N PHE A 337 12.11 -20.23 -26.06
CA PHE A 337 11.63 -19.01 -25.43
C PHE A 337 12.82 -18.12 -25.04
N ILE A 338 13.85 -18.69 -24.44
CA ILE A 338 15.05 -17.96 -24.00
C ILE A 338 15.74 -17.30 -25.21
N ALA A 339 15.98 -18.01 -26.27
CA ALA A 339 16.66 -17.47 -27.47
C ALA A 339 15.88 -16.32 -28.11
N ARG A 340 14.54 -16.45 -28.19
CA ARG A 340 13.68 -15.45 -28.85
C ARG A 340 13.33 -14.27 -28.00
N HIS A 341 13.11 -14.47 -26.71
CA HIS A 341 12.41 -13.50 -25.85
C HIS A 341 13.22 -12.98 -24.67
N THR A 342 14.46 -13.48 -24.46
CA THR A 342 15.22 -13.09 -23.27
C THR A 342 16.63 -12.57 -23.58
N THR A 343 17.23 -11.93 -22.57
CA THR A 343 18.66 -11.54 -22.54
C THR A 343 19.24 -11.88 -21.17
N GLY A 344 20.58 -12.00 -21.08
CA GLY A 344 21.29 -12.20 -19.81
C GLY A 344 21.29 -13.64 -19.29
N PHE A 345 20.84 -14.62 -20.06
CA PHE A 345 20.78 -16.03 -19.65
C PHE A 345 22.13 -16.61 -19.28
N ASP A 346 23.18 -16.40 -20.11
CA ASP A 346 24.52 -16.96 -19.85
C ASP A 346 25.15 -16.38 -18.58
N ASP A 347 24.96 -15.09 -18.30
CA ASP A 347 25.43 -14.45 -17.08
C ASP A 347 24.71 -15.00 -15.84
N TYR A 348 23.41 -15.22 -15.95
CA TYR A 348 22.60 -15.85 -14.91
C TYR A 348 23.07 -17.28 -14.62
N VAL A 349 23.24 -18.13 -15.66
CA VAL A 349 23.73 -19.51 -15.51
C VAL A 349 25.09 -19.54 -14.87
N ARG A 350 26.01 -18.68 -15.32
CA ARG A 350 27.36 -18.56 -14.72
C ARG A 350 27.28 -18.18 -13.27
N HIS A 351 26.43 -17.22 -12.91
CA HIS A 351 26.24 -16.81 -11.51
C HIS A 351 25.68 -17.94 -10.65
N ILE A 352 24.63 -18.63 -11.10
CA ILE A 352 23.99 -19.72 -10.35
C ILE A 352 24.92 -20.92 -10.18
N ARG A 353 25.70 -21.28 -11.22
CA ARG A 353 26.62 -22.41 -11.18
C ARG A 353 27.94 -22.12 -10.47
N GLY A 354 28.34 -20.85 -10.37
CA GLY A 354 29.66 -20.45 -9.88
C GLY A 354 30.79 -21.05 -10.76
N ASP A 355 31.97 -21.23 -10.17
CA ASP A 355 33.15 -21.78 -10.87
C ASP A 355 33.11 -23.31 -11.00
N GLY A 356 31.92 -23.93 -11.08
CA GLY A 356 31.73 -25.37 -11.23
C GLY A 356 31.74 -26.17 -9.93
N GLY A 357 31.80 -25.51 -8.77
CA GLY A 357 31.69 -26.11 -7.44
C GLY A 357 30.24 -26.29 -6.95
N PRO A 358 30.01 -26.79 -5.73
CA PRO A 358 28.68 -27.02 -5.17
C PRO A 358 28.00 -25.73 -4.67
N SER A 359 28.59 -24.56 -4.85
CA SER A 359 28.00 -23.28 -4.49
C SER A 359 26.91 -22.87 -5.49
N VAL A 360 25.90 -22.14 -4.99
CA VAL A 360 24.75 -21.62 -5.77
C VAL A 360 24.68 -20.11 -5.57
N GLY A 361 24.90 -19.32 -6.64
CA GLY A 361 24.92 -17.86 -6.52
C GLY A 361 25.97 -17.35 -5.51
N GLY A 362 27.07 -18.08 -5.32
CA GLY A 362 28.09 -17.82 -4.33
C GLY A 362 27.84 -18.39 -2.92
N LEU A 363 26.68 -19.06 -2.67
CA LEU A 363 26.32 -19.66 -1.39
C LEU A 363 26.58 -21.19 -1.39
N SER A 364 27.18 -21.71 -0.33
CA SER A 364 27.25 -23.15 -0.05
C SER A 364 25.89 -23.73 0.35
N ALA A 365 25.73 -25.05 0.29
CA ALA A 365 24.51 -25.73 0.75
C ALA A 365 24.21 -25.44 2.25
N ALA A 366 25.26 -25.29 3.06
CA ALA A 366 25.12 -24.93 4.49
C ALA A 366 24.61 -23.49 4.67
N GLU A 367 25.12 -22.54 3.86
CA GLU A 367 24.66 -21.15 3.89
C GLU A 367 23.22 -21.01 3.37
N ILE A 368 22.82 -21.78 2.35
CA ILE A 368 21.43 -21.85 1.89
C ILE A 368 20.52 -22.38 3.01
N ALA A 369 20.89 -23.48 3.66
CA ALA A 369 20.15 -24.03 4.78
C ALA A 369 20.07 -23.04 5.95
N ALA A 370 21.16 -22.35 6.28
CA ALA A 370 21.17 -21.32 7.33
C ALA A 370 20.31 -20.11 6.99
N ALA A 371 20.34 -19.64 5.71
CA ALA A 371 19.55 -18.52 5.26
C ALA A 371 18.05 -18.84 5.18
N THR A 372 17.71 -20.01 4.67
CA THR A 372 16.32 -20.41 4.45
C THR A 372 15.66 -21.09 5.65
N GLY A 373 16.44 -21.74 6.52
CA GLY A 373 15.95 -22.65 7.55
C GLY A 373 15.37 -23.95 6.98
N LEU A 374 15.52 -24.20 5.68
CA LEU A 374 15.00 -25.38 4.99
C LEU A 374 16.09 -26.42 4.78
N THR A 375 15.67 -27.69 4.78
CA THR A 375 16.53 -28.81 4.38
C THR A 375 16.68 -28.91 2.86
N GLY A 376 17.77 -29.52 2.41
CA GLY A 376 17.96 -29.83 0.97
C GLY A 376 16.80 -30.65 0.40
N ALA A 377 16.26 -31.62 1.16
CA ALA A 377 15.15 -32.45 0.75
C ALA A 377 13.83 -31.68 0.51
N GLU A 378 13.55 -30.66 1.33
CA GLU A 378 12.38 -29.79 1.12
C GLU A 378 12.52 -28.94 -0.15
N ILE A 379 13.73 -28.45 -0.45
CA ILE A 379 14.03 -27.72 -1.68
C ILE A 379 13.97 -28.67 -2.89
N ASP A 380 14.47 -29.90 -2.77
CA ASP A 380 14.41 -30.94 -3.83
C ASP A 380 12.96 -31.34 -4.11
N GLU A 381 12.10 -31.45 -3.09
CA GLU A 381 10.67 -31.70 -3.28
C GLU A 381 10.00 -30.54 -4.06
N LEU A 382 10.30 -29.28 -3.73
CA LEU A 382 9.79 -28.13 -4.47
C LEU A 382 10.27 -28.17 -5.94
N ALA A 383 11.57 -28.45 -6.16
CA ALA A 383 12.12 -28.60 -7.51
C ALA A 383 11.42 -29.70 -8.30
N GLY A 384 11.16 -30.85 -7.69
CA GLY A 384 10.41 -31.95 -8.30
C GLY A 384 8.99 -31.57 -8.72
N ARG A 385 8.31 -30.72 -7.91
CA ARG A 385 7.00 -30.17 -8.25
C ARG A 385 7.09 -29.20 -9.44
N MET A 386 8.13 -28.35 -9.48
CA MET A 386 8.39 -27.43 -10.61
C MET A 386 8.67 -28.21 -11.91
N LEU A 387 9.48 -29.29 -11.83
CA LEU A 387 9.81 -30.14 -12.96
C LEU A 387 8.59 -30.86 -13.54
N SER A 388 7.63 -31.22 -12.70
CA SER A 388 6.40 -31.92 -13.12
C SER A 388 5.31 -30.98 -13.66
N ALA A 389 5.40 -29.66 -13.39
CA ALA A 389 4.41 -28.68 -13.76
C ALA A 389 4.76 -28.01 -15.12
N LYS A 390 3.76 -27.88 -15.98
CA LYS A 390 3.90 -27.15 -17.26
C LYS A 390 3.48 -25.70 -17.15
N ARG A 391 2.62 -25.38 -16.19
CA ARG A 391 2.04 -24.05 -15.97
C ARG A 391 2.21 -23.67 -14.49
N VAL A 392 3.12 -22.75 -14.25
CA VAL A 392 3.45 -22.30 -12.90
C VAL A 392 3.05 -20.85 -12.71
N VAL A 393 2.26 -20.58 -11.67
CA VAL A 393 1.93 -19.23 -11.22
C VAL A 393 2.58 -19.00 -9.85
N VAL A 394 3.29 -17.88 -9.71
CA VAL A 394 3.83 -17.46 -8.41
C VAL A 394 3.09 -16.22 -7.92
N CYS A 395 2.40 -16.37 -6.79
CA CYS A 395 1.70 -15.30 -6.09
C CYS A 395 2.52 -14.82 -4.90
N TRP A 396 2.60 -13.51 -4.70
CA TRP A 396 3.24 -12.95 -3.51
C TRP A 396 2.58 -11.65 -3.02
N ALA A 397 2.83 -11.30 -1.75
CA ALA A 397 2.44 -10.03 -1.16
C ALA A 397 3.61 -9.39 -0.39
N MET A 398 3.32 -8.60 0.67
CA MET A 398 4.30 -7.82 1.40
C MET A 398 5.43 -8.66 2.05
N GLY A 399 5.27 -9.95 2.19
CA GLY A 399 6.34 -10.85 2.64
C GLY A 399 7.60 -10.75 1.79
N LEU A 400 7.48 -10.50 0.48
CA LEU A 400 8.61 -10.34 -0.43
C LEU A 400 9.01 -8.88 -0.67
N THR A 401 8.13 -7.90 -0.42
CA THR A 401 8.36 -6.52 -0.85
C THR A 401 8.99 -5.62 0.20
N GLN A 402 8.92 -6.01 1.48
CA GLN A 402 9.33 -5.17 2.61
C GLN A 402 10.62 -5.68 3.27
N HIS A 403 11.63 -6.03 2.46
CA HIS A 403 12.98 -6.45 2.84
C HIS A 403 14.04 -5.62 2.11
N ALA A 404 15.24 -5.54 2.64
CA ALA A 404 16.33 -4.79 2.02
C ALA A 404 16.69 -5.30 0.60
N GLY A 405 16.59 -6.62 0.36
CA GLY A 405 16.83 -7.29 -0.91
C GLY A 405 15.57 -7.57 -1.74
N ALA A 406 14.44 -6.94 -1.47
CA ALA A 406 13.14 -7.26 -2.06
C ALA A 406 13.13 -7.26 -3.60
N VAL A 407 13.74 -6.25 -4.23
CA VAL A 407 13.82 -6.15 -5.69
C VAL A 407 14.61 -7.33 -6.26
N ALA A 408 15.77 -7.65 -5.69
CA ALA A 408 16.60 -8.79 -6.12
C ALA A 408 15.87 -10.13 -5.94
N THR A 409 15.16 -10.32 -4.83
CA THR A 409 14.36 -11.53 -4.58
C THR A 409 13.26 -11.73 -5.63
N ILE A 410 12.53 -10.66 -5.99
CA ILE A 410 11.48 -10.76 -6.99
C ILE A 410 12.07 -10.96 -8.39
N GLN A 411 13.21 -10.33 -8.70
CA GLN A 411 13.95 -10.57 -9.94
C GLN A 411 14.40 -12.03 -10.05
N GLU A 412 14.87 -12.64 -8.95
CA GLU A 412 15.28 -14.05 -8.94
C GLU A 412 14.08 -14.99 -9.14
N LEU A 413 12.96 -14.69 -8.52
CA LEU A 413 11.70 -15.41 -8.78
C LEU A 413 11.32 -15.36 -10.26
N VAL A 414 11.48 -14.21 -10.92
CA VAL A 414 11.22 -14.06 -12.35
C VAL A 414 12.22 -14.89 -13.16
N ASN A 415 13.51 -14.92 -12.82
CA ASN A 415 14.52 -15.76 -13.48
C ASN A 415 14.09 -17.24 -13.51
N VAL A 416 13.64 -17.77 -12.36
CA VAL A 416 13.15 -19.16 -12.27
C VAL A 416 11.96 -19.42 -13.22
N LEU A 417 11.03 -18.47 -13.35
CA LEU A 417 9.91 -18.61 -14.28
C LEU A 417 10.34 -18.48 -15.75
N LEU A 418 11.32 -17.62 -16.05
CA LEU A 418 11.87 -17.47 -17.40
C LEU A 418 12.58 -18.74 -17.89
N LEU A 419 13.25 -19.51 -17.00
CA LEU A 419 13.89 -20.78 -17.36
C LEU A 419 12.93 -21.74 -18.08
N GLN A 420 11.69 -21.81 -17.61
CA GLN A 420 10.66 -22.72 -18.13
C GLN A 420 9.66 -22.03 -19.09
N GLY A 421 9.94 -20.78 -19.51
CA GLY A 421 9.04 -20.02 -20.37
C GLY A 421 7.66 -19.73 -19.75
N ASN A 422 7.58 -19.63 -18.41
CA ASN A 422 6.34 -19.44 -17.66
C ASN A 422 5.86 -17.97 -17.63
N ILE A 423 6.26 -17.12 -18.60
CA ILE A 423 5.73 -15.77 -18.78
C ILE A 423 5.08 -15.67 -20.16
N GLY A 424 3.82 -15.22 -20.22
CA GLY A 424 3.04 -15.13 -21.47
C GLY A 424 2.57 -16.48 -22.00
N ARG A 425 2.51 -17.48 -21.14
CA ARG A 425 1.89 -18.78 -21.41
C ARG A 425 0.56 -18.81 -20.63
N PRO A 426 -0.57 -19.21 -21.26
CA PRO A 426 -1.84 -19.38 -20.54
C PRO A 426 -1.70 -20.30 -19.33
N GLY A 427 -2.18 -19.87 -18.18
CA GLY A 427 -2.07 -20.60 -16.92
C GLY A 427 -0.72 -20.47 -16.20
N ALA A 428 0.17 -19.57 -16.64
CA ALA A 428 1.49 -19.39 -16.02
C ALA A 428 1.89 -17.92 -15.94
N GLY A 429 2.64 -17.54 -14.91
CA GLY A 429 3.16 -16.19 -14.78
C GLY A 429 3.33 -15.68 -13.34
N VAL A 430 3.46 -14.39 -13.22
CA VAL A 430 3.63 -13.65 -11.95
C VAL A 430 2.33 -12.99 -11.50
N CYS A 431 2.04 -13.10 -10.20
CA CYS A 431 0.85 -12.54 -9.57
C CYS A 431 1.22 -11.76 -8.28
N PRO A 432 1.70 -10.51 -8.38
CA PRO A 432 1.82 -9.63 -7.22
C PRO A 432 0.41 -9.25 -6.75
N VAL A 433 0.00 -9.79 -5.60
CA VAL A 433 -1.36 -9.60 -5.07
C VAL A 433 -1.45 -8.27 -4.33
N ARG A 434 -2.09 -7.28 -4.94
CA ARG A 434 -2.20 -5.91 -4.43
C ARG A 434 -3.13 -5.84 -3.23
N GLY A 435 -2.78 -4.97 -2.26
CA GLY A 435 -3.52 -4.84 -1.01
C GLY A 435 -4.80 -4.03 -1.13
N HIS A 436 -4.71 -2.75 -1.50
CA HIS A 436 -5.85 -1.85 -1.57
C HIS A 436 -6.63 -1.98 -2.88
N SER A 437 -7.93 -1.72 -2.82
CA SER A 437 -8.89 -2.02 -3.89
C SER A 437 -8.64 -1.31 -5.22
N ASN A 438 -7.92 -0.19 -5.26
CA ASN A 438 -7.54 0.51 -6.48
C ASN A 438 -6.07 0.98 -6.52
N VAL A 439 -5.20 0.42 -5.69
CA VAL A 439 -3.79 0.86 -5.65
C VAL A 439 -3.05 0.71 -6.98
N GLN A 440 -3.48 -0.21 -7.84
CA GLN A 440 -2.94 -0.37 -9.17
C GLN A 440 -3.51 0.68 -10.12
N GLY A 441 -4.82 0.97 -10.03
CA GLY A 441 -5.50 2.01 -10.79
C GLY A 441 -4.98 3.42 -10.47
N ASP A 442 -4.71 3.73 -9.21
CA ASP A 442 -4.08 5.00 -8.82
C ASP A 442 -2.77 5.23 -9.61
N ARG A 443 -1.91 4.22 -9.67
CA ARG A 443 -0.65 4.26 -10.45
C ARG A 443 -0.91 4.38 -11.95
N THR A 444 -1.88 3.67 -12.47
CA THR A 444 -2.27 3.75 -13.88
C THR A 444 -2.78 5.13 -14.25
N MET A 445 -3.49 5.79 -13.34
CA MET A 445 -3.99 7.17 -13.51
C MET A 445 -2.92 8.24 -13.30
N GLY A 446 -1.70 7.87 -12.94
CA GLY A 446 -0.57 8.78 -12.81
C GLY A 446 -0.28 9.27 -11.40
N ILE A 447 -0.86 8.66 -10.35
CA ILE A 447 -0.41 8.88 -8.97
C ILE A 447 0.95 8.19 -8.81
N TRP A 448 2.00 8.92 -9.13
CA TRP A 448 3.37 8.46 -9.04
C TRP A 448 4.34 9.64 -9.08
N GLU A 449 5.34 9.63 -8.23
CA GLU A 449 6.35 10.68 -8.12
C GLU A 449 7.38 10.67 -9.27
N ARG A 450 7.41 9.58 -10.07
CA ARG A 450 8.35 9.38 -11.20
C ARG A 450 7.62 9.06 -12.51
N PRO A 451 6.68 9.93 -12.95
CA PRO A 451 5.92 9.68 -14.16
C PRO A 451 6.83 9.55 -15.38
N THR A 452 6.41 8.76 -16.37
CA THR A 452 7.15 8.63 -17.63
C THR A 452 7.05 9.92 -18.46
N ALA A 453 8.06 10.19 -19.29
CA ALA A 453 8.03 11.34 -20.20
C ALA A 453 6.79 11.28 -21.12
N ALA A 454 6.47 10.10 -21.66
CA ALA A 454 5.31 9.91 -22.54
C ALA A 454 3.98 10.27 -21.86
N PHE A 455 3.80 9.90 -20.58
CA PHE A 455 2.61 10.28 -19.82
C PHE A 455 2.52 11.80 -19.63
N LEU A 456 3.64 12.45 -19.29
CA LEU A 456 3.69 13.90 -19.11
C LEU A 456 3.46 14.65 -20.44
N ASP A 457 3.96 14.10 -21.56
CA ASP A 457 3.75 14.67 -22.88
C ASP A 457 2.27 14.60 -23.28
N ALA A 458 1.64 13.43 -23.08
CA ALA A 458 0.22 13.25 -23.35
C ALA A 458 -0.65 14.17 -22.46
N LEU A 459 -0.33 14.26 -21.16
CA LEU A 459 -1.03 15.13 -20.21
C LEU A 459 -0.90 16.61 -20.61
N GLY A 460 0.31 17.06 -20.96
CA GLY A 460 0.58 18.41 -21.40
C GLY A 460 -0.13 18.77 -22.71
N ALA A 461 -0.16 17.85 -23.68
CA ALA A 461 -0.86 18.03 -24.95
C ALA A 461 -2.38 18.10 -24.75
N GLU A 462 -2.95 17.25 -23.88
CA GLU A 462 -4.39 17.21 -23.61
C GLU A 462 -4.91 18.47 -22.92
N PHE A 463 -4.15 19.01 -21.96
CA PHE A 463 -4.61 20.11 -21.11
C PHE A 463 -3.89 21.44 -21.39
N GLY A 464 -2.99 21.51 -22.37
CA GLY A 464 -2.37 22.77 -22.83
C GLY A 464 -1.40 23.40 -21.81
N PHE A 465 -0.71 22.61 -20.96
CA PHE A 465 0.29 23.11 -20.01
C PHE A 465 1.59 22.29 -20.05
N ALA A 466 2.65 22.80 -19.44
CA ALA A 466 3.92 22.09 -19.31
C ALA A 466 4.01 21.39 -17.93
N PRO A 467 3.77 20.08 -17.83
CA PRO A 467 3.90 19.36 -16.58
C PRO A 467 5.34 19.35 -16.07
N PRO A 468 5.57 19.35 -14.73
CA PRO A 468 6.92 19.30 -14.16
C PRO A 468 7.62 17.99 -14.56
N ARG A 469 8.91 18.11 -14.96
CA ARG A 469 9.72 16.96 -15.43
C ARG A 469 10.62 16.38 -14.34
N ARG A 470 10.87 17.12 -13.26
CA ARG A 470 11.65 16.65 -12.13
C ARG A 470 10.85 15.60 -11.35
N HIS A 471 11.53 14.56 -10.87
CA HIS A 471 10.91 13.60 -9.98
C HIS A 471 10.44 14.26 -8.68
N GLY A 472 9.29 13.84 -8.19
CA GLY A 472 8.77 14.23 -6.89
C GLY A 472 9.30 13.36 -5.75
N LEU A 473 8.62 13.46 -4.61
CA LEU A 473 8.94 12.74 -3.37
C LEU A 473 8.06 11.52 -3.22
N ASP A 474 8.65 10.37 -2.90
CA ASP A 474 7.92 9.21 -2.39
C ASP A 474 7.53 9.40 -0.91
N VAL A 475 6.92 8.40 -0.28
CA VAL A 475 6.45 8.52 1.11
C VAL A 475 7.59 8.77 2.09
N VAL A 476 8.71 8.05 1.98
CA VAL A 476 9.85 8.19 2.90
C VAL A 476 10.52 9.55 2.71
N ASP A 477 10.75 9.95 1.45
CA ASP A 477 11.32 11.24 1.12
C ASP A 477 10.40 12.41 1.47
N THR A 478 9.07 12.20 1.42
CA THR A 478 8.09 13.19 1.90
C THR A 478 8.21 13.41 3.41
N ILE A 479 8.35 12.34 4.21
CA ILE A 479 8.56 12.47 5.67
C ILE A 479 9.89 13.19 5.96
N ARG A 480 10.97 12.86 5.26
CA ARG A 480 12.25 13.57 5.36
C ARG A 480 12.10 15.05 5.00
N ALA A 481 11.38 15.35 3.93
CA ALA A 481 11.17 16.72 3.47
C ALA A 481 10.30 17.54 4.45
N MET A 482 9.30 16.94 5.08
CA MET A 482 8.53 17.56 6.17
C MET A 482 9.43 17.87 7.38
N ARG A 483 10.19 16.86 7.85
CA ARG A 483 11.14 17.00 8.96
C ARG A 483 12.12 18.16 8.73
N ASP A 484 12.61 18.27 7.50
CA ASP A 484 13.57 19.28 7.10
C ASP A 484 12.91 20.64 6.75
N GLY A 485 11.59 20.80 6.90
CA GLY A 485 10.83 22.03 6.62
C GLY A 485 10.67 22.36 5.14
N ARG A 486 11.03 21.45 4.24
CA ARG A 486 10.90 21.60 2.77
C ARG A 486 9.47 21.31 2.27
N VAL A 487 8.70 20.46 2.95
CA VAL A 487 7.28 20.28 2.71
C VAL A 487 6.51 20.92 3.85
N ARG A 488 5.68 21.92 3.52
CA ARG A 488 4.93 22.77 4.46
C ARG A 488 3.43 22.53 4.41
N VAL A 489 2.90 22.07 3.27
CA VAL A 489 1.48 21.74 3.11
C VAL A 489 1.36 20.25 2.73
N PHE A 490 0.56 19.52 3.49
CA PHE A 490 0.28 18.11 3.21
C PHE A 490 -1.21 17.91 2.98
N VAL A 491 -1.57 17.29 1.86
CA VAL A 491 -2.94 16.91 1.52
C VAL A 491 -3.00 15.40 1.38
N GLY A 492 -3.78 14.74 2.24
CA GLY A 492 -3.97 13.29 2.23
C GLY A 492 -5.35 12.92 1.69
N MET A 493 -5.39 12.18 0.57
CA MET A 493 -6.59 11.59 -0.01
C MET A 493 -6.79 10.18 0.54
N GLY A 494 -7.63 10.06 1.57
CA GLY A 494 -7.89 8.80 2.27
C GLY A 494 -6.71 8.28 3.09
N GLY A 495 -6.87 7.08 3.66
CA GLY A 495 -5.83 6.40 4.41
C GLY A 495 -5.65 6.93 5.84
N ASN A 496 -4.57 6.46 6.45
CA ASN A 496 -4.11 6.85 7.77
C ASN A 496 -2.59 6.97 7.72
N PHE A 497 -2.12 8.06 7.07
CA PHE A 497 -0.70 8.27 6.77
C PHE A 497 0.17 8.11 8.00
N VAL A 498 -0.18 8.78 9.10
CA VAL A 498 0.61 8.80 10.34
C VAL A 498 0.85 7.40 10.93
N ALA A 499 -0.18 6.56 10.96
CA ALA A 499 -0.04 5.22 11.52
C ALA A 499 0.46 4.18 10.51
N ALA A 500 0.37 4.46 9.21
CA ALA A 500 0.77 3.53 8.16
C ALA A 500 2.27 3.62 7.80
N THR A 501 2.90 4.75 8.09
CA THR A 501 4.29 5.05 7.72
C THR A 501 5.29 4.58 8.79
N PRO A 502 6.56 4.33 8.43
CA PRO A 502 7.58 3.88 9.38
C PRO A 502 7.96 4.96 10.38
N ASP A 503 8.67 4.57 11.44
CA ASP A 503 9.26 5.47 12.44
C ASP A 503 8.24 6.46 13.03
N SER A 504 7.24 5.92 13.75
CA SER A 504 6.07 6.69 14.20
C SER A 504 6.43 8.01 14.88
N ALA A 505 7.49 8.04 15.70
CA ALA A 505 7.93 9.25 16.39
C ALA A 505 8.44 10.33 15.41
N VAL A 506 9.28 9.94 14.44
CA VAL A 506 9.81 10.83 13.40
C VAL A 506 8.68 11.31 12.49
N THR A 507 7.80 10.40 12.06
CA THR A 507 6.65 10.74 11.21
C THR A 507 5.69 11.71 11.90
N GLU A 508 5.34 11.48 13.17
CA GLU A 508 4.47 12.38 13.93
C GLU A 508 5.12 13.78 14.09
N ALA A 509 6.41 13.84 14.40
CA ALA A 509 7.13 15.11 14.51
C ALA A 509 7.16 15.85 13.16
N ALA A 510 7.39 15.14 12.06
CA ALA A 510 7.41 15.68 10.70
C ALA A 510 6.03 16.26 10.31
N ILE A 511 4.94 15.56 10.59
CA ILE A 511 3.58 16.07 10.34
C ILE A 511 3.29 17.34 11.17
N ARG A 512 3.69 17.36 12.45
CA ARG A 512 3.49 18.54 13.33
C ARG A 512 4.25 19.77 12.84
N SER A 513 5.32 19.61 12.09
CA SER A 513 6.10 20.73 11.52
C SER A 513 5.41 21.40 10.33
N CYS A 514 4.46 20.74 9.68
CA CYS A 514 3.72 21.31 8.56
C CYS A 514 2.89 22.53 8.98
N ARG A 515 2.78 23.51 8.08
CA ARG A 515 1.89 24.69 8.29
C ARG A 515 0.42 24.27 8.23
N LEU A 516 0.09 23.40 7.27
CA LEU A 516 -1.26 22.92 7.04
C LEU A 516 -1.24 21.42 6.72
N THR A 517 -2.15 20.69 7.39
CA THR A 517 -2.51 19.32 7.00
C THR A 517 -3.98 19.24 6.63
N VAL A 518 -4.29 18.61 5.50
CA VAL A 518 -5.64 18.40 4.98
C VAL A 518 -5.89 16.91 4.83
N GLN A 519 -6.98 16.41 5.41
CA GLN A 519 -7.36 15.00 5.33
C GLN A 519 -8.72 14.85 4.67
N VAL A 520 -8.76 14.28 3.46
CA VAL A 520 -10.01 13.86 2.81
C VAL A 520 -10.32 12.44 3.29
N SER A 521 -11.36 12.27 4.09
CA SER A 521 -11.56 10.99 4.82
C SER A 521 -13.03 10.65 5.02
N THR A 522 -13.30 9.35 5.21
CA THR A 522 -14.63 8.82 5.55
C THR A 522 -14.85 8.66 7.04
N THR A 523 -13.80 8.35 7.80
CA THR A 523 -13.81 8.08 9.25
C THR A 523 -12.58 8.67 9.92
N LEU A 524 -12.62 8.83 11.24
CA LEU A 524 -11.46 9.27 12.02
C LEU A 524 -10.35 8.22 12.04
N ASN A 525 -9.12 8.70 12.13
CA ASN A 525 -7.91 7.90 12.35
C ASN A 525 -6.78 8.77 12.93
N ARG A 526 -5.60 8.21 13.14
CA ARG A 526 -4.46 8.90 13.77
C ARG A 526 -4.05 10.19 13.04
N SER A 527 -4.22 10.28 11.72
CA SER A 527 -3.88 11.47 10.92
C SER A 527 -4.77 12.70 11.23
N HIS A 528 -5.91 12.50 11.89
CA HIS A 528 -6.77 13.59 12.35
C HIS A 528 -6.40 14.07 13.75
N ALA A 529 -5.69 13.24 14.52
CA ALA A 529 -5.26 13.53 15.87
C ALA A 529 -3.82 14.08 15.95
N VAL A 530 -2.98 13.72 14.95
CA VAL A 530 -1.61 14.23 14.78
C VAL A 530 -1.57 15.10 13.53
N THR A 531 -1.47 16.42 13.71
CA THR A 531 -1.70 17.40 12.64
C THR A 531 -0.59 18.43 12.58
N GLY A 532 -0.51 19.18 11.47
CA GLY A 532 0.27 20.40 11.35
C GLY A 532 -0.25 21.53 12.26
N ARG A 533 0.32 22.73 12.11
CA ARG A 533 -0.10 23.92 12.86
C ARG A 533 -1.57 24.26 12.66
N ALA A 534 -2.07 24.13 11.43
CA ALA A 534 -3.48 24.18 11.10
C ALA A 534 -3.89 22.84 10.50
N ALA A 535 -5.15 22.45 10.65
CA ALA A 535 -5.66 21.19 10.12
C ALA A 535 -7.07 21.30 9.57
N LEU A 536 -7.34 20.59 8.48
CA LEU A 536 -8.66 20.45 7.88
C LEU A 536 -9.05 18.98 7.76
N ILE A 537 -10.29 18.67 8.07
CA ILE A 537 -10.97 17.41 7.81
C ILE A 537 -12.02 17.70 6.73
N LEU A 538 -11.89 17.05 5.58
CA LEU A 538 -12.81 17.16 4.46
C LEU A 538 -13.55 15.82 4.30
N PRO A 539 -14.80 15.70 4.71
CA PRO A 539 -15.55 14.43 4.69
C PRO A 539 -15.95 14.07 3.26
N THR A 540 -15.68 12.81 2.88
CA THR A 540 -16.01 12.32 1.54
C THR A 540 -17.04 11.20 1.56
N LEU A 541 -17.71 11.00 0.41
CA LEU A 541 -18.55 9.85 0.14
C LEU A 541 -17.75 8.55 0.23
N GLY A 542 -18.36 7.50 0.77
CA GLY A 542 -17.86 6.13 0.65
C GLY A 542 -18.33 5.47 -0.65
N ARG A 543 -17.68 4.39 -1.07
CA ARG A 543 -18.10 3.62 -2.27
C ARG A 543 -19.52 3.06 -2.20
N THR A 544 -20.03 2.82 -1.00
CA THR A 544 -21.40 2.35 -0.76
C THR A 544 -22.45 3.42 -1.03
N GLU A 545 -22.09 4.70 -1.06
CA GLU A 545 -22.99 5.86 -1.12
C GLU A 545 -23.20 6.35 -2.54
N ALA A 546 -24.43 6.78 -2.84
CA ALA A 546 -24.78 7.33 -4.14
C ALA A 546 -24.12 8.71 -4.31
N ASP A 547 -23.40 8.86 -5.42
CA ASP A 547 -22.84 10.14 -5.88
C ASP A 547 -23.75 10.71 -6.97
N VAL A 548 -24.26 11.92 -6.76
CA VAL A 548 -25.14 12.62 -7.71
C VAL A 548 -24.57 14.00 -7.97
N GLN A 549 -24.19 14.25 -9.22
CA GLN A 549 -23.65 15.52 -9.69
C GLN A 549 -24.59 16.21 -10.65
N VAL A 550 -24.16 17.26 -11.31
CA VAL A 550 -25.01 18.06 -12.22
C VAL A 550 -25.57 17.21 -13.37
N SER A 551 -24.78 16.28 -13.93
CA SER A 551 -25.22 15.36 -15.00
C SER A 551 -26.06 14.19 -14.49
N GLY A 552 -26.33 14.08 -13.18
CA GLY A 552 -27.09 13.01 -12.57
C GLY A 552 -26.24 12.04 -11.76
N PRO A 553 -26.74 10.79 -11.50
CA PRO A 553 -26.03 9.78 -10.75
C PRO A 553 -24.72 9.37 -11.45
N GLN A 554 -23.62 9.41 -10.69
CA GLN A 554 -22.29 9.06 -11.17
C GLN A 554 -21.93 7.61 -10.87
N GLN A 555 -20.97 7.11 -11.61
CA GLN A 555 -20.20 5.92 -11.32
C GLN A 555 -18.72 6.23 -11.41
N VAL A 556 -17.95 5.53 -10.61
CA VAL A 556 -16.49 5.57 -10.64
C VAL A 556 -15.94 4.23 -11.11
N THR A 557 -14.65 4.18 -11.40
CA THR A 557 -13.99 2.94 -11.85
C THR A 557 -12.82 2.59 -10.96
N VAL A 558 -12.47 1.30 -10.95
CA VAL A 558 -11.30 0.75 -10.25
C VAL A 558 -10.57 -0.24 -11.15
N GLU A 559 -9.27 -0.45 -10.89
CA GLU A 559 -8.43 -1.45 -11.53
C GLU A 559 -8.00 -2.49 -10.48
N ASP A 560 -8.30 -3.76 -10.71
CA ASP A 560 -7.89 -4.84 -9.82
C ASP A 560 -6.43 -5.29 -10.00
N SER A 561 -5.98 -6.28 -9.19
CA SER A 561 -4.60 -6.81 -9.23
C SER A 561 -4.21 -7.47 -10.56
N MET A 562 -5.16 -7.83 -11.40
CA MET A 562 -4.95 -8.51 -12.68
C MET A 562 -5.19 -7.60 -13.88
N GLY A 563 -5.44 -6.30 -13.64
CA GLY A 563 -5.60 -5.29 -14.69
C GLY A 563 -6.98 -5.24 -15.31
N MET A 564 -8.02 -5.74 -14.61
CA MET A 564 -9.41 -5.53 -15.01
C MET A 564 -9.90 -4.18 -14.50
N VAL A 565 -10.50 -3.40 -15.38
CA VAL A 565 -11.16 -2.12 -15.04
C VAL A 565 -12.66 -2.33 -15.07
N HIS A 566 -13.32 -2.01 -13.94
CA HIS A 566 -14.76 -2.18 -13.82
C HIS A 566 -15.42 -1.01 -13.07
N ALA A 567 -16.73 -0.86 -13.29
CA ALA A 567 -17.55 0.19 -12.69
C ALA A 567 -17.87 -0.12 -11.22
N SER A 568 -17.96 0.93 -10.43
CA SER A 568 -18.40 0.90 -9.04
C SER A 568 -19.44 2.00 -8.82
N ARG A 569 -20.63 1.62 -8.35
CA ARG A 569 -21.76 2.55 -8.15
C ARG A 569 -22.40 2.34 -6.78
N GLY A 570 -22.19 3.26 -5.87
CA GLY A 570 -22.86 3.30 -4.57
C GLY A 570 -24.36 3.53 -4.69
N ARG A 571 -25.14 2.99 -3.76
CA ARG A 571 -26.60 3.01 -3.79
C ARG A 571 -27.25 3.46 -2.48
N LEU A 572 -26.46 3.72 -1.44
CA LEU A 572 -26.95 4.19 -0.17
C LEU A 572 -27.05 5.72 -0.19
N ALA A 573 -28.00 6.26 0.56
CA ALA A 573 -28.00 7.69 0.83
C ALA A 573 -26.73 8.09 1.59
N PRO A 574 -26.10 9.23 1.25
CA PRO A 574 -24.94 9.76 1.95
C PRO A 574 -25.12 9.83 3.46
N ALA A 575 -24.04 9.64 4.20
CA ALA A 575 -24.03 9.67 5.66
C ALA A 575 -24.41 11.05 6.24
N GLY A 576 -24.20 12.11 5.49
CA GLY A 576 -24.55 13.49 5.83
C GLY A 576 -24.81 14.34 4.58
N ALA A 577 -25.56 15.40 4.73
CA ALA A 577 -25.92 16.29 3.60
C ALA A 577 -24.74 17.13 3.07
N GLN A 578 -23.67 17.25 3.86
CA GLN A 578 -22.48 18.03 3.47
C GLN A 578 -21.35 17.18 2.87
N LEU A 579 -21.55 15.89 2.66
CA LEU A 579 -20.55 15.04 2.01
C LEU A 579 -20.40 15.42 0.53
N ARG A 580 -19.16 15.45 0.07
CA ARG A 580 -18.81 15.56 -1.34
C ARG A 580 -18.01 14.34 -1.78
N SER A 581 -18.05 14.00 -3.06
CA SER A 581 -17.17 12.98 -3.62
C SER A 581 -15.71 13.45 -3.66
N GLU A 582 -14.76 12.53 -3.72
CA GLU A 582 -13.33 12.83 -3.90
C GLU A 582 -13.11 13.70 -5.15
N VAL A 583 -13.79 13.40 -6.26
CA VAL A 583 -13.73 14.18 -7.51
C VAL A 583 -14.22 15.61 -7.28
N ALA A 584 -15.39 15.79 -6.66
CA ALA A 584 -15.93 17.13 -6.41
C ALA A 584 -15.07 17.94 -5.44
N ILE A 585 -14.41 17.29 -4.47
CA ILE A 585 -13.48 17.94 -3.53
C ILE A 585 -12.24 18.43 -4.30
N VAL A 586 -11.63 17.59 -5.13
CA VAL A 586 -10.44 17.95 -5.90
C VAL A 586 -10.74 19.06 -6.90
N CYS A 587 -11.85 18.95 -7.65
CA CYS A 587 -12.22 19.98 -8.62
C CYS A 587 -12.49 21.34 -7.97
N GLY A 588 -13.23 21.37 -6.84
CA GLY A 588 -13.50 22.61 -6.10
C GLY A 588 -12.22 23.21 -5.48
N LEU A 589 -11.31 22.36 -5.00
CA LEU A 589 -9.99 22.80 -4.51
C LEU A 589 -9.13 23.39 -5.62
N ALA A 590 -9.11 22.75 -6.79
CA ALA A 590 -8.37 23.22 -7.95
C ALA A 590 -8.89 24.58 -8.43
N GLU A 591 -10.20 24.73 -8.58
CA GLU A 591 -10.83 25.99 -8.96
C GLU A 591 -10.43 27.13 -7.99
N ALA A 592 -10.57 26.91 -6.69
CA ALA A 592 -10.19 27.90 -5.67
C ALA A 592 -8.70 28.24 -5.71
N THR A 593 -7.84 27.22 -5.90
CA THR A 593 -6.37 27.39 -5.90
C THR A 593 -5.90 28.19 -7.12
N PHE A 594 -6.37 27.85 -8.31
CA PHE A 594 -5.97 28.58 -9.52
C PHE A 594 -6.53 30.00 -9.57
N ALA A 595 -7.73 30.22 -9.02
CA ALA A 595 -8.26 31.57 -8.81
C ALA A 595 -7.41 32.40 -7.82
N ALA A 596 -6.89 31.79 -6.76
CA ALA A 596 -6.00 32.47 -5.80
C ALA A 596 -4.63 32.78 -6.41
N LEU A 597 -4.05 31.87 -7.19
CA LEU A 597 -2.80 32.10 -7.92
C LEU A 597 -2.94 33.21 -8.96
N ALA A 598 -4.02 33.24 -9.73
CA ALA A 598 -4.31 34.28 -10.68
C ALA A 598 -4.39 35.67 -10.02
N ARG A 599 -5.09 35.78 -8.88
CA ARG A 599 -5.15 37.02 -8.07
C ARG A 599 -3.77 37.45 -7.60
N ARG A 600 -2.94 36.52 -7.08
CA ARG A 600 -1.57 36.83 -6.63
C ARG A 600 -0.70 37.35 -7.79
N THR A 601 -0.78 36.72 -8.96
CA THR A 601 -0.04 37.18 -10.15
C THR A 601 -0.46 38.58 -10.57
N ALA A 602 -1.77 38.87 -10.61
CA ALA A 602 -2.30 40.20 -10.93
C ALA A 602 -1.85 41.26 -9.91
N GLN A 603 -1.87 40.94 -8.62
CA GLN A 603 -1.38 41.83 -7.57
C GLN A 603 0.12 42.09 -7.69
N ALA A 604 0.93 41.09 -7.97
CA ALA A 604 2.36 41.25 -8.19
C ALA A 604 2.65 42.13 -9.40
N ALA A 605 1.93 41.91 -10.52
CA ALA A 605 2.07 42.76 -11.73
C ALA A 605 1.68 44.22 -11.46
N THR A 606 0.61 44.47 -10.70
CA THR A 606 0.20 45.82 -10.30
C THR A 606 1.24 46.50 -9.40
N ALA A 607 1.79 45.74 -8.42
CA ALA A 607 2.84 46.27 -7.54
C ALA A 607 4.14 46.60 -8.32
N GLN A 608 4.53 45.74 -9.28
CA GLN A 608 5.68 45.99 -10.16
C GLN A 608 5.45 47.23 -11.04
N ALA A 609 4.25 47.38 -11.61
CA ALA A 609 3.90 48.56 -12.39
C ALA A 609 3.95 49.85 -11.56
N ALA A 610 3.42 49.82 -10.32
CA ALA A 610 3.49 50.97 -9.40
C ALA A 610 4.93 51.31 -9.00
N THR A 611 5.78 50.28 -8.77
CA THR A 611 7.20 50.45 -8.46
C THR A 611 7.98 51.03 -9.66
N ALA A 612 7.68 50.55 -10.87
CA ALA A 612 8.26 51.08 -12.11
C ALA A 612 7.83 52.52 -12.37
N GLN A 613 6.57 52.87 -12.05
CA GLN A 613 6.05 54.22 -12.18
C GLN A 613 6.68 55.20 -11.17
N ALA A 614 6.84 54.76 -9.91
CA ALA A 614 7.55 55.50 -8.88
C ALA A 614 9.05 55.67 -9.21
N ALA A 615 9.68 54.64 -9.80
CA ALA A 615 11.08 54.70 -10.25
C ALA A 615 11.25 55.66 -11.48
N THR A 616 10.27 55.74 -12.37
CA THR A 616 10.27 56.71 -13.48
C THR A 616 10.03 58.13 -12.99
N GLU A 617 9.23 58.35 -11.96
CA GLU A 617 9.07 59.68 -11.33
C GLU A 617 10.33 60.11 -10.54
N THR A 618 11.10 59.14 -9.97
CA THR A 618 12.39 59.40 -9.30
C THR A 618 13.58 59.43 -10.25
N ALA A 619 13.53 58.73 -11.41
CA ALA A 619 14.61 58.60 -12.39
C ALA A 619 14.57 59.65 -13.53
N ALA A 620 13.97 60.82 -13.31
CA ALA A 620 14.23 61.97 -14.20
C ALA A 620 15.73 62.36 -14.21
N THR A 621 16.62 61.60 -13.58
CA THR A 621 18.05 61.88 -13.48
C THR A 621 19.04 60.73 -13.58
N GLU A 622 18.73 59.56 -14.00
CA GLU A 622 19.79 58.54 -14.31
C GLU A 622 19.34 57.35 -15.15
N THR A 623 19.91 57.28 -16.34
CA THR A 623 20.18 56.23 -17.32
C THR A 623 19.49 54.86 -17.31
N ALA A 624 18.93 54.54 -18.47
CA ALA A 624 18.15 53.41 -18.98
C ALA A 624 18.90 52.07 -19.15
N ALA A 625 19.76 51.62 -18.27
CA ALA A 625 20.55 50.40 -18.49
C ALA A 625 20.26 49.26 -17.53
N THR A 626 19.39 49.41 -16.52
CA THR A 626 19.17 48.40 -15.48
C THR A 626 17.75 47.77 -15.48
N ALA A 627 16.88 48.15 -16.37
CA ALA A 627 15.48 47.69 -16.38
C ALA A 627 15.26 46.29 -17.01
N GLN A 628 16.27 45.70 -17.66
CA GLN A 628 16.12 44.45 -18.38
C GLN A 628 16.51 43.21 -17.55
N ALA A 629 17.20 43.35 -16.42
CA ALA A 629 17.70 42.24 -15.62
C ALA A 629 16.73 41.73 -14.52
N VAL A 630 15.62 42.46 -14.24
CA VAL A 630 14.70 42.11 -13.16
C VAL A 630 13.46 41.31 -13.64
N ALA A 631 13.24 41.22 -14.95
CA ALA A 631 12.08 40.55 -15.54
C ALA A 631 12.21 39.00 -15.58
N GLU A 632 13.36 38.42 -15.21
CA GLU A 632 13.63 36.96 -15.31
C GLU A 632 13.48 36.19 -14.00
N THR A 633 13.08 36.81 -12.89
CA THR A 633 13.06 36.12 -11.56
C THR A 633 11.68 35.82 -10.98
N VAL A 634 10.60 36.04 -11.73
CA VAL A 634 9.32 35.41 -11.37
C VAL A 634 9.28 34.08 -12.11
N PRO A 635 9.28 32.89 -11.39
CA PRO A 635 9.03 31.66 -12.07
C PRO A 635 7.69 31.84 -12.80
N ALA A 636 7.69 31.63 -14.10
CA ALA A 636 6.47 31.51 -14.86
C ALA A 636 5.71 30.29 -14.26
N VAL A 637 4.87 30.55 -13.25
CA VAL A 637 3.77 29.69 -12.90
C VAL A 637 3.00 29.57 -14.20
N GLY A 638 3.17 28.44 -14.88
CA GLY A 638 2.74 28.20 -16.23
C GLY A 638 1.35 28.77 -16.41
N ARG A 639 1.04 29.30 -17.55
CA ARG A 639 -0.33 29.64 -17.90
C ARG A 639 -1.14 28.41 -17.49
N THR A 640 -1.93 28.56 -16.41
CA THR A 640 -2.79 27.50 -15.90
C THR A 640 -3.65 27.09 -17.06
N ALA A 641 -3.57 25.83 -17.44
CA ALA A 641 -4.41 25.28 -18.46
C ALA A 641 -5.85 25.73 -18.22
N ASP A 642 -6.60 26.01 -19.27
CA ASP A 642 -8.05 26.25 -19.21
C ASP A 642 -8.77 24.92 -18.89
N VAL A 643 -8.42 24.28 -17.77
CA VAL A 643 -9.07 23.06 -17.30
C VAL A 643 -10.44 23.42 -16.75
N ASP A 644 -11.47 22.87 -17.36
CA ASP A 644 -12.86 23.04 -16.89
C ASP A 644 -13.13 22.18 -15.64
N TRP A 645 -12.57 22.60 -14.50
CA TRP A 645 -12.72 21.89 -13.22
C TRP A 645 -14.20 21.72 -12.81
N VAL A 646 -15.05 22.71 -13.09
CA VAL A 646 -16.47 22.66 -12.78
C VAL A 646 -17.14 21.58 -13.61
N GLY A 647 -16.87 21.52 -14.92
CA GLY A 647 -17.41 20.51 -15.80
C GLY A 647 -16.92 19.10 -15.49
N LEU A 648 -15.64 18.94 -15.11
CA LEU A 648 -15.08 17.63 -14.67
C LEU A 648 -15.74 17.15 -13.36
N GLY A 649 -15.96 18.05 -12.40
CA GLY A 649 -16.67 17.74 -11.16
C GLY A 649 -18.16 17.43 -11.37
N GLY A 650 -18.77 17.99 -12.40
CA GLY A 650 -20.19 17.83 -12.71
C GLY A 650 -20.55 16.59 -13.53
N ASP A 651 -19.57 16.00 -14.24
CA ASP A 651 -19.78 14.82 -15.10
C ASP A 651 -18.49 13.99 -15.26
N TYR A 652 -18.50 12.79 -14.70
CA TYR A 652 -17.29 11.91 -14.70
C TYR A 652 -17.03 11.26 -16.08
N ALA A 653 -18.01 11.23 -16.97
CA ALA A 653 -17.77 10.80 -18.34
C ALA A 653 -16.77 11.72 -19.06
N ARG A 654 -16.75 13.01 -18.71
CA ARG A 654 -15.76 13.97 -19.23
C ARG A 654 -14.35 13.63 -18.75
N ILE A 655 -14.20 13.23 -17.49
CA ILE A 655 -12.91 12.78 -16.95
C ILE A 655 -12.44 11.54 -17.71
N ARG A 656 -13.32 10.54 -17.91
CA ARG A 656 -12.99 9.32 -18.64
C ARG A 656 -12.65 9.59 -20.11
N ALA A 657 -13.25 10.60 -20.72
CA ALA A 657 -12.88 11.04 -22.07
C ALA A 657 -11.43 11.59 -22.11
N HIS A 658 -10.99 12.34 -21.09
CA HIS A 658 -9.59 12.77 -20.95
C HIS A 658 -8.65 11.59 -20.66
N ILE A 659 -9.05 10.68 -19.77
CA ILE A 659 -8.26 9.46 -19.48
C ILE A 659 -8.01 8.67 -20.77
N SER A 660 -9.02 8.51 -21.64
CA SER A 660 -8.89 7.81 -22.93
C SER A 660 -7.81 8.40 -23.83
N ARG A 661 -7.55 9.69 -23.75
CA ARG A 661 -6.54 10.40 -24.58
C ARG A 661 -5.16 10.46 -23.93
N VAL A 662 -5.09 10.32 -22.60
CA VAL A 662 -3.83 10.46 -21.84
C VAL A 662 -3.23 9.11 -21.43
N VAL A 663 -4.08 8.15 -21.05
CA VAL A 663 -3.64 6.88 -20.45
C VAL A 663 -3.77 5.74 -21.45
N PRO A 664 -2.67 5.09 -21.85
CA PRO A 664 -2.72 3.98 -22.80
C PRO A 664 -3.62 2.84 -22.34
N GLY A 665 -4.40 2.26 -23.26
CA GLY A 665 -5.29 1.13 -23.00
C GLY A 665 -6.68 1.50 -22.52
N PHE A 666 -6.99 2.79 -22.41
CA PHE A 666 -8.34 3.30 -22.06
C PHE A 666 -9.11 3.84 -23.28
N ASP A 667 -8.71 3.48 -24.48
CA ASP A 667 -9.43 3.83 -25.69
C ASP A 667 -10.90 3.39 -25.57
N ASP A 668 -11.84 4.21 -26.05
CA ASP A 668 -13.28 3.98 -25.97
C ASP A 668 -13.80 3.66 -24.55
N PHE A 669 -13.25 4.31 -23.53
CA PHE A 669 -13.45 3.99 -22.12
C PHE A 669 -14.95 3.81 -21.76
N GLU A 670 -15.81 4.79 -22.06
CA GLU A 670 -17.26 4.71 -21.75
C GLU A 670 -17.94 3.50 -22.40
N LYS A 671 -17.59 3.21 -23.65
CA LYS A 671 -18.17 2.08 -24.39
C LYS A 671 -17.73 0.75 -23.76
N ARG A 672 -16.44 0.59 -23.47
CA ARG A 672 -15.89 -0.62 -22.86
C ARG A 672 -16.35 -0.81 -21.42
N LEU A 673 -16.55 0.29 -20.69
CA LEU A 673 -17.06 0.25 -19.33
C LEU A 673 -18.54 -0.23 -19.26
N ALA A 674 -19.30 -0.05 -20.34
CA ALA A 674 -20.67 -0.54 -20.44
C ALA A 674 -20.75 -2.06 -20.66
N GLU A 675 -19.64 -2.72 -21.00
CA GLU A 675 -19.57 -4.18 -21.13
C GLU A 675 -19.71 -4.84 -19.75
N PRO A 676 -20.47 -5.95 -19.63
CA PRO A 676 -20.61 -6.68 -18.38
C PRO A 676 -19.24 -7.14 -17.84
N GLY A 677 -18.92 -6.80 -16.59
CA GLY A 677 -17.64 -7.12 -15.97
C GLY A 677 -16.50 -6.16 -16.29
N GLY A 678 -16.72 -5.13 -17.12
CA GLY A 678 -15.70 -4.18 -17.52
C GLY A 678 -14.72 -4.72 -18.56
N PHE A 679 -13.47 -4.28 -18.54
CA PHE A 679 -12.48 -4.64 -19.56
C PHE A 679 -11.06 -4.83 -18.99
N ALA A 680 -10.29 -5.69 -19.65
CA ALA A 680 -8.88 -5.90 -19.33
C ALA A 680 -8.02 -4.80 -19.98
N LEU A 681 -7.02 -4.32 -19.22
CA LEU A 681 -5.96 -3.48 -19.78
C LEU A 681 -4.97 -4.34 -20.58
N PRO A 682 -4.38 -3.80 -21.68
CA PRO A 682 -3.33 -4.46 -22.40
C PRO A 682 -2.13 -4.78 -21.50
N HIS A 683 -1.61 -5.97 -21.63
CA HIS A 683 -0.43 -6.44 -20.90
C HIS A 683 0.52 -7.18 -21.87
N PRO A 684 1.40 -6.47 -22.59
CA PRO A 684 2.20 -7.06 -23.68
C PRO A 684 2.95 -8.35 -23.31
N PRO A 685 3.60 -8.48 -22.11
CA PRO A 685 4.21 -9.74 -21.71
C PRO A 685 3.24 -10.92 -21.62
N ARG A 686 2.01 -10.71 -21.13
CA ARG A 686 0.96 -11.72 -21.02
C ARG A 686 0.35 -12.03 -22.38
N ASP A 687 -0.03 -10.99 -23.13
CA ASP A 687 -0.92 -11.10 -24.28
C ASP A 687 -0.18 -11.54 -25.55
N SER A 688 1.12 -11.19 -25.69
CA SER A 688 1.89 -11.38 -26.91
C SER A 688 3.37 -11.76 -26.71
N ARG A 689 3.82 -11.98 -25.47
CA ARG A 689 5.26 -12.16 -25.14
C ARG A 689 6.14 -11.03 -25.67
N THR A 690 5.60 -9.82 -25.71
CA THR A 690 6.35 -8.60 -26.05
C THR A 690 6.75 -7.93 -24.74
N PHE A 691 8.03 -7.68 -24.57
CA PHE A 691 8.60 -7.16 -23.32
C PHE A 691 9.06 -5.72 -23.53
N PRO A 692 8.36 -4.70 -22.99
CA PRO A 692 8.73 -3.29 -23.16
C PRO A 692 9.89 -2.88 -22.24
N THR A 693 10.97 -3.67 -22.24
CA THR A 693 12.27 -3.35 -21.64
C THR A 693 13.12 -2.57 -22.64
N PRO A 694 14.24 -1.95 -22.23
CA PRO A 694 15.14 -1.27 -23.15
C PRO A 694 15.69 -2.17 -24.28
N SER A 695 15.81 -3.48 -24.05
CA SER A 695 16.24 -4.46 -25.06
C SER A 695 15.10 -5.02 -25.92
N GLY A 696 13.84 -4.73 -25.60
CA GLY A 696 12.67 -5.36 -26.19
C GLY A 696 12.47 -6.84 -25.77
N ARG A 697 13.23 -7.34 -24.81
CA ARG A 697 13.23 -8.73 -24.33
C ARG A 697 13.15 -8.79 -22.82
N ALA A 698 12.64 -9.88 -22.25
CA ALA A 698 12.72 -10.14 -20.81
C ALA A 698 14.19 -10.32 -20.38
N ALA A 699 14.51 -9.86 -19.18
CA ALA A 699 15.88 -9.87 -18.69
C ALA A 699 16.06 -10.89 -17.57
N PHE A 700 16.95 -11.86 -17.78
CA PHE A 700 17.60 -12.55 -16.68
C PHE A 700 18.52 -11.56 -15.94
N THR A 701 18.54 -11.65 -14.62
CA THR A 701 19.33 -10.76 -13.79
C THR A 701 20.23 -11.55 -12.85
N VAL A 702 21.42 -11.00 -12.57
CA VAL A 702 22.32 -11.52 -11.55
C VAL A 702 21.99 -10.83 -10.22
N ASN A 703 21.59 -11.60 -9.22
CA ASN A 703 21.10 -11.08 -7.96
C ASN A 703 21.99 -11.55 -6.79
N THR A 704 22.45 -10.61 -5.98
CA THR A 704 23.18 -10.89 -4.76
C THR A 704 22.38 -10.39 -3.55
N ALA A 705 22.20 -11.25 -2.55
CA ALA A 705 21.59 -10.83 -1.30
C ALA A 705 22.61 -10.13 -0.41
N PRO A 706 22.23 -9.06 0.31
CA PRO A 706 23.01 -8.66 1.46
C PRO A 706 22.90 -9.78 2.51
N ALA A 707 24.04 -10.20 3.07
CA ALA A 707 24.03 -11.09 4.21
C ALA A 707 23.29 -10.40 5.37
N LEU A 708 22.18 -10.98 5.81
CA LEU A 708 21.45 -10.50 6.98
C LEU A 708 22.09 -11.12 8.22
N THR A 709 22.95 -10.37 8.89
CA THR A 709 23.60 -10.82 10.11
C THR A 709 22.71 -10.51 11.31
N VAL A 710 22.33 -11.55 12.04
CA VAL A 710 21.57 -11.44 13.31
C VAL A 710 22.53 -11.69 14.46
N PRO A 711 22.77 -10.71 15.32
CA PRO A 711 23.64 -10.90 16.49
C PRO A 711 23.09 -11.97 17.45
N PRO A 712 23.93 -12.65 18.23
CA PRO A 712 23.47 -13.54 19.30
C PRO A 712 22.49 -12.84 20.24
N GLY A 713 21.45 -13.56 20.66
CA GLY A 713 20.40 -13.01 21.54
C GLY A 713 19.40 -12.08 20.85
N HIS A 714 19.44 -11.97 19.52
CA HIS A 714 18.50 -11.18 18.72
C HIS A 714 17.65 -12.08 17.81
N LEU A 715 16.51 -11.54 17.39
CA LEU A 715 15.57 -12.19 16.48
C LEU A 715 15.33 -11.29 15.26
N LEU A 716 14.90 -11.89 14.15
CA LEU A 716 14.35 -11.17 13.01
C LEU A 716 12.86 -10.99 13.18
N LEU A 717 12.40 -9.75 13.31
CA LEU A 717 11.00 -9.41 13.41
C LEU A 717 10.40 -9.12 12.04
N GLN A 718 9.23 -9.71 11.76
CA GLN A 718 8.30 -9.26 10.73
C GLN A 718 7.07 -8.60 11.35
N THR A 719 6.66 -7.46 10.81
CA THR A 719 5.35 -6.91 11.13
C THR A 719 4.26 -7.72 10.40
N ILE A 720 3.20 -8.10 11.09
CA ILE A 720 2.09 -8.85 10.50
C ILE A 720 0.75 -8.11 10.61
N ARG A 721 -0.23 -8.52 9.80
CA ARG A 721 -1.62 -8.07 9.91
C ARG A 721 -2.42 -9.10 10.68
N SER A 722 -3.35 -8.64 11.54
CA SER A 722 -4.35 -9.52 12.13
C SER A 722 -5.37 -9.96 11.09
N HIS A 723 -6.15 -10.98 11.42
CA HIS A 723 -7.29 -11.35 10.59
C HIS A 723 -8.24 -10.16 10.44
N ASP A 724 -8.79 -9.97 9.22
CA ASP A 724 -9.69 -8.87 8.85
C ASP A 724 -9.10 -7.44 8.87
N GLN A 725 -7.81 -7.30 8.96
CA GLN A 725 -7.16 -5.99 8.95
C GLN A 725 -6.91 -5.48 7.52
N TYR A 726 -7.37 -4.27 7.25
CA TYR A 726 -7.02 -3.50 6.05
C TYR A 726 -6.13 -2.32 6.42
N ASN A 727 -4.84 -2.50 6.29
CA ASN A 727 -3.82 -1.54 6.69
C ASN A 727 -4.07 -1.03 8.13
N THR A 728 -4.21 0.29 8.33
CA THR A 728 -4.44 0.93 9.62
C THR A 728 -5.82 1.59 9.72
N THR A 729 -6.69 1.34 8.77
CA THR A 729 -8.02 1.99 8.71
C THR A 729 -9.16 1.09 9.18
N ILE A 730 -9.03 -0.22 9.05
CA ILE A 730 -10.03 -1.19 9.50
C ILE A 730 -9.27 -2.35 10.14
N TYR A 731 -9.43 -2.53 11.44
CA TYR A 731 -8.90 -3.66 12.18
C TYR A 731 -9.66 -3.86 13.50
N GLY A 732 -9.51 -5.05 14.08
CA GLY A 732 -10.11 -5.40 15.36
C GLY A 732 -9.04 -5.83 16.36
N LEU A 733 -9.49 -6.14 17.57
CA LEU A 733 -8.63 -6.63 18.66
C LEU A 733 -8.54 -8.15 18.68
N ASP A 734 -9.18 -8.85 17.73
CA ASP A 734 -9.23 -10.29 17.67
C ASP A 734 -8.55 -10.83 16.40
N ASP A 735 -7.48 -11.60 16.55
CA ASP A 735 -6.97 -12.49 15.50
C ASP A 735 -7.30 -13.95 15.83
N ARG A 736 -8.51 -14.34 15.49
CA ARG A 736 -9.02 -15.67 15.85
C ARG A 736 -8.28 -16.81 15.16
N TYR A 737 -7.51 -16.57 14.08
CA TYR A 737 -6.73 -17.61 13.42
C TYR A 737 -5.43 -17.89 14.15
N ARG A 738 -4.80 -16.86 14.70
CA ARG A 738 -3.60 -16.98 15.52
C ARG A 738 -3.87 -17.16 17.01
N GLY A 739 -5.17 -17.21 17.41
CA GLY A 739 -5.57 -17.43 18.80
C GLY A 739 -5.50 -16.21 19.70
N VAL A 740 -5.31 -15.01 19.15
CA VAL A 740 -5.23 -13.75 19.89
C VAL A 740 -6.60 -13.09 19.98
N ARG A 741 -7.02 -12.68 21.18
CA ARG A 741 -8.30 -12.00 21.42
C ARG A 741 -8.16 -10.88 22.43
N GLY A 742 -8.91 -9.79 22.23
CA GLY A 742 -9.03 -8.66 23.14
C GLY A 742 -7.76 -7.85 23.28
N GLY A 743 -6.85 -7.86 22.27
CA GLY A 743 -5.62 -7.09 22.30
C GLY A 743 -4.72 -7.38 21.10
N ARG A 744 -3.64 -6.59 20.96
CA ARG A 744 -2.74 -6.65 19.80
C ARG A 744 -1.26 -6.65 20.18
N ARG A 745 -0.89 -6.23 21.40
CA ARG A 745 0.51 -6.18 21.85
C ARG A 745 1.01 -7.58 22.19
N VAL A 746 1.24 -8.40 21.16
CA VAL A 746 1.86 -9.74 21.27
C VAL A 746 3.05 -9.84 20.35
N VAL A 747 4.06 -10.57 20.77
CA VAL A 747 5.16 -11.02 19.94
C VAL A 747 5.16 -12.55 19.90
N LEU A 748 5.01 -13.10 18.70
CA LEU A 748 4.98 -14.54 18.41
C LEU A 748 6.41 -14.99 18.18
N VAL A 749 6.91 -15.92 18.97
CA VAL A 749 8.32 -16.41 18.95
C VAL A 749 8.35 -17.92 19.04
N HIS A 750 9.31 -18.55 18.34
CA HIS A 750 9.49 -19.99 18.41
C HIS A 750 9.79 -20.44 19.87
N PRO A 751 9.23 -21.55 20.36
CA PRO A 751 9.44 -21.99 21.74
C PRO A 751 10.92 -22.19 22.09
N ASP A 752 11.71 -22.75 21.18
CA ASP A 752 13.15 -22.95 21.43
C ASP A 752 13.92 -21.64 21.50
N ASP A 753 13.51 -20.62 20.71
CA ASP A 753 14.11 -19.28 20.77
C ASP A 753 13.75 -18.58 22.09
N LEU A 754 12.50 -18.71 22.58
CA LEU A 754 12.11 -18.21 23.91
C LEU A 754 12.94 -18.85 25.02
N ALA A 755 13.12 -20.18 24.96
CA ALA A 755 13.95 -20.90 25.93
C ALA A 755 15.42 -20.45 25.89
N ALA A 756 15.98 -20.26 24.68
CA ALA A 756 17.34 -19.79 24.50
C ALA A 756 17.55 -18.33 24.99
N LEU A 757 16.52 -17.52 24.93
CA LEU A 757 16.53 -16.13 25.41
C LEU A 757 16.18 -16.04 26.92
N GLY A 758 15.81 -17.14 27.57
CA GLY A 758 15.39 -17.12 28.97
C GLY A 758 14.06 -16.40 29.22
N VAL A 759 13.19 -16.28 28.18
CA VAL A 759 11.89 -15.62 28.24
C VAL A 759 10.79 -16.67 28.33
N ALA A 760 10.00 -16.67 29.44
CA ALA A 760 8.88 -17.58 29.56
C ALA A 760 7.68 -17.15 28.69
N ASP A 761 6.90 -18.13 28.23
CA ASP A 761 5.62 -17.86 27.56
C ASP A 761 4.70 -17.03 28.45
N GLY A 762 4.09 -15.99 27.88
CA GLY A 762 3.21 -15.07 28.60
C GLY A 762 3.93 -13.89 29.30
N THR A 763 5.27 -13.86 29.31
CA THR A 763 6.04 -12.75 29.92
C THR A 763 5.82 -11.45 29.15
N HIS A 764 5.73 -10.33 29.87
CA HIS A 764 5.71 -8.99 29.27
C HIS A 764 7.12 -8.52 28.95
N VAL A 765 7.34 -8.13 27.69
CA VAL A 765 8.63 -7.69 27.17
C VAL A 765 8.48 -6.41 26.35
N ASP A 766 9.53 -5.63 26.30
CA ASP A 766 9.69 -4.56 25.35
C ASP A 766 10.44 -5.07 24.12
N LEU A 767 9.99 -4.68 22.93
CA LEU A 767 10.67 -4.96 21.68
C LEU A 767 11.62 -3.80 21.37
N VAL A 768 12.90 -4.08 21.24
CA VAL A 768 13.92 -3.05 20.96
C VAL A 768 14.57 -3.37 19.63
N SER A 769 14.34 -2.53 18.61
CA SER A 769 15.06 -2.64 17.33
C SER A 769 16.42 -1.96 17.44
N VAL A 770 17.42 -2.55 16.77
CA VAL A 770 18.78 -2.05 16.68
C VAL A 770 19.08 -1.75 15.22
N TRP A 771 19.40 -0.49 14.92
CA TRP A 771 19.73 -0.07 13.57
C TRP A 771 21.25 -0.05 13.34
N THR A 772 21.66 0.00 12.08
CA THR A 772 23.08 -0.07 11.68
C THR A 772 23.95 1.08 12.18
N ASP A 773 23.35 2.21 12.54
CA ASP A 773 24.01 3.37 13.15
C ASP A 773 24.12 3.29 14.68
N GLY A 774 23.66 2.18 15.28
CA GLY A 774 23.62 1.98 16.72
C GLY A 774 22.37 2.59 17.40
N SER A 775 21.54 3.32 16.68
CA SER A 775 20.28 3.83 17.24
C SER A 775 19.31 2.71 17.57
N THR A 776 18.54 2.90 18.63
CA THR A 776 17.52 1.95 19.08
C THR A 776 16.14 2.59 19.09
N ARG A 777 15.12 1.76 18.83
CA ARG A 777 13.71 2.13 18.95
C ARG A 777 12.99 1.10 19.78
N ARG A 778 12.05 1.53 20.59
CA ARG A 778 11.36 0.69 21.57
C ARG A 778 9.85 0.67 21.33
N ALA A 779 9.26 -0.52 21.33
CA ALA A 779 7.84 -0.74 21.42
C ALA A 779 7.55 -1.48 22.75
N GLU A 780 6.81 -0.84 23.63
CA GLU A 780 6.66 -1.25 25.03
C GLU A 780 5.52 -2.22 25.25
N ASN A 781 5.67 -3.07 26.28
CA ASN A 781 4.61 -3.88 26.89
C ASN A 781 3.95 -4.88 25.93
N PHE A 782 4.76 -5.69 25.24
CA PHE A 782 4.29 -6.81 24.43
C PHE A 782 4.28 -8.10 25.24
N ARG A 783 3.27 -8.93 25.06
CA ARG A 783 3.23 -10.27 25.63
C ARG A 783 3.98 -11.24 24.72
N ALA A 784 5.03 -11.87 25.22
CA ALA A 784 5.73 -12.94 24.52
C ALA A 784 4.83 -14.17 24.44
N VAL A 785 4.66 -14.73 23.24
CA VAL A 785 3.76 -15.86 22.99
C VAL A 785 4.52 -16.95 22.25
N SER A 786 4.55 -18.15 22.86
CA SER A 786 5.08 -19.35 22.22
C SER A 786 4.24 -19.69 20.99
N TYR A 787 4.85 -19.64 19.81
CA TYR A 787 4.15 -19.83 18.54
C TYR A 787 5.05 -20.58 17.54
N PRO A 788 4.50 -21.48 16.70
CA PRO A 788 5.31 -22.24 15.74
C PRO A 788 5.73 -21.37 14.53
N THR A 789 6.48 -20.30 14.77
CA THR A 789 7.14 -19.51 13.71
C THR A 789 8.47 -20.16 13.31
N ALA A 790 9.10 -19.72 12.21
CA ALA A 790 10.43 -20.17 11.86
C ALA A 790 11.45 -19.77 12.96
N SER A 791 12.38 -20.66 13.31
CA SER A 791 13.39 -20.39 14.33
C SER A 791 14.28 -19.18 13.97
N GLY A 792 14.66 -18.39 14.97
CA GLY A 792 15.37 -17.12 14.82
C GLY A 792 14.50 -15.97 14.31
N CYS A 793 13.16 -16.20 14.16
CA CYS A 793 12.20 -15.23 13.67
C CYS A 793 11.14 -14.92 14.71
N ALA A 794 10.65 -13.68 14.70
CA ALA A 794 9.52 -13.21 15.50
C ALA A 794 8.49 -12.52 14.61
N ALA A 795 7.25 -12.45 15.10
CA ALA A 795 6.17 -11.73 14.42
C ALA A 795 5.34 -10.92 15.42
N ALA A 796 5.03 -9.66 15.08
CA ALA A 796 4.17 -8.83 15.90
C ALA A 796 3.29 -7.92 15.01
N TYR A 797 2.19 -7.44 15.58
CA TYR A 797 1.19 -6.73 14.78
C TYR A 797 1.62 -5.32 14.38
N PHE A 798 1.24 -4.97 13.17
CA PHE A 798 1.24 -3.62 12.60
C PHE A 798 -0.15 -2.98 12.85
N PRO A 799 -0.28 -1.72 13.28
CA PRO A 799 0.76 -0.67 13.31
C PRO A 799 1.57 -0.57 14.62
N GLU A 800 1.29 -1.34 15.64
CA GLU A 800 1.87 -1.23 16.99
C GLU A 800 3.40 -1.33 16.96
N THR A 801 3.96 -2.01 15.97
CA THR A 801 5.40 -2.17 15.77
C THR A 801 6.02 -1.18 14.77
N ASN A 802 5.27 -0.23 14.21
CA ASN A 802 5.82 0.75 13.26
C ASN A 802 6.90 1.66 13.86
N VAL A 803 6.82 1.92 15.14
CA VAL A 803 7.84 2.66 15.88
C VAL A 803 9.23 2.01 15.77
N LEU A 804 9.30 0.69 15.58
CA LEU A 804 10.54 -0.07 15.47
C LEU A 804 11.22 0.03 14.10
N VAL A 805 10.52 0.52 13.07
CA VAL A 805 11.01 0.58 11.69
C VAL A 805 11.72 1.91 11.46
N PRO A 806 13.07 1.97 11.38
CA PRO A 806 13.76 3.23 11.12
C PRO A 806 13.33 3.84 9.78
N LEU A 807 13.22 5.16 9.71
CA LEU A 807 12.86 5.86 8.47
C LEU A 807 13.85 5.55 7.32
N ASP A 808 15.12 5.29 7.66
CA ASP A 808 16.17 4.97 6.70
C ASP A 808 16.31 3.47 6.39
N ALA A 809 15.49 2.63 7.05
CA ALA A 809 15.41 1.20 6.76
C ALA A 809 14.55 0.94 5.53
N THR A 810 15.13 1.08 4.35
CA THR A 810 14.42 0.94 3.07
C THR A 810 15.05 -0.11 2.16
N ALA A 811 14.22 -0.69 1.30
CA ALA A 811 14.62 -1.64 0.27
C ALA A 811 15.47 -0.94 -0.80
N ARG A 812 16.55 -1.57 -1.19
CA ARG A 812 17.43 -1.07 -2.25
C ARG A 812 16.64 -0.90 -3.55
N ARG A 813 16.83 0.22 -4.25
CA ARG A 813 16.22 0.59 -5.54
C ARG A 813 14.74 0.99 -5.49
N SER A 814 13.96 0.60 -4.47
CA SER A 814 12.52 0.90 -4.39
C SER A 814 12.14 1.84 -3.23
N ASN A 815 13.06 2.14 -2.33
CA ASN A 815 12.83 2.95 -1.12
C ASN A 815 11.65 2.49 -0.24
N THR A 816 11.20 1.22 -0.41
CA THR A 816 10.11 0.64 0.39
C THR A 816 10.59 0.36 1.81
N PRO A 817 9.87 0.76 2.86
CA PRO A 817 10.26 0.46 4.26
C PRO A 817 10.40 -1.05 4.51
N THR A 818 11.49 -1.45 5.18
CA THR A 818 11.84 -2.87 5.42
C THR A 818 11.22 -3.43 6.68
N SER A 819 9.93 -3.27 6.85
CA SER A 819 9.19 -3.64 8.06
C SER A 819 9.06 -5.16 8.31
N LYS A 820 9.69 -6.00 7.48
CA LYS A 820 9.66 -7.46 7.62
C LYS A 820 11.04 -8.11 7.81
N SER A 821 12.03 -7.32 8.15
CA SER A 821 13.40 -7.83 8.42
C SER A 821 14.11 -6.95 9.45
N LEU A 822 13.46 -6.70 10.58
CA LEU A 822 14.00 -5.88 11.64
C LEU A 822 14.79 -6.76 12.64
N VAL A 823 16.00 -6.37 12.98
CA VAL A 823 16.75 -7.01 14.07
C VAL A 823 16.25 -6.44 15.38
N ILE A 824 15.75 -7.32 16.26
CA ILE A 824 15.21 -6.93 17.57
C ILE A 824 15.84 -7.77 18.68
N ARG A 825 15.81 -7.22 19.90
CA ARG A 825 15.95 -7.99 21.14
C ARG A 825 14.71 -7.83 22.02
N LEU A 826 14.46 -8.82 22.86
CA LEU A 826 13.41 -8.78 23.85
C LEU A 826 14.02 -8.34 25.19
N GLU A 827 13.45 -7.31 25.80
CA GLU A 827 13.86 -6.83 27.11
C GLU A 827 12.70 -6.97 28.10
N PRO A 828 12.94 -7.39 29.36
CA PRO A 828 11.87 -7.40 30.36
C PRO A 828 11.25 -5.99 30.51
N THR A 829 9.91 -5.92 30.55
CA THR A 829 9.24 -4.63 30.75
C THR A 829 9.49 -4.13 32.17
N ALA A 830 10.03 -2.91 32.32
CA ALA A 830 10.30 -2.30 33.62
C ALA A 830 8.98 -2.10 34.39
N GLY A 831 8.88 -2.69 35.60
CA GLY A 831 7.78 -2.44 36.53
C GLY A 831 6.59 -3.41 36.51
N ARG A 832 6.65 -4.54 35.81
CA ARG A 832 5.69 -5.67 35.89
C ARG A 832 6.47 -6.99 35.97
N ALA A 833 7.02 -7.28 37.16
CA ALA A 833 7.56 -8.61 37.51
C ALA A 833 6.45 -9.46 38.10
#